data_0c97179c749368ef484b1ad577da1bee
#
_entry.id   0c97179c749368ef484b1ad577da1bee
#
_cell.length_a   1.000
_cell.length_b   1.000
_cell.length_c   1.000
_cell.angle_alpha   90.00
_cell.angle_beta   90.00
_cell.angle_gamma   90.00
#
_symmetry.space_group_name_H-M   'P 1'
#
loop_
_entity.id
_entity.type
_entity.pdbx_description
1 polymer ?
#
loop_
_entity_poly.entity_id
_entity_poly.type
_entity_poly.pdbx_seq_one_letter_code
_entity_poly.pdbx_strand_id
1 'polypeptide(L)'
;RPSHGHVVLGILSLGVACVFLAVMRGFGRHQNPEEPFSEPVPAASPLPPVAHGPGFRALLAFVRGLLRLRYTIEVEGLEAVRARDDGRPILFLPNHPALIDPALVYTSLAGFAPRPLGDERQVEQPVIRTLTRLIGTISIPDLRREGRTAESGVREALERVAGVLRSGGNVLLYPAGGLTRTGRERLGGNRGVYSLRGLVPDVRLVLVRTTGLWGSSFSWARGTAPDILKGLARGVFELLLNGIFFMPRRRVRISVSEPELPGQADGLRTLNEALETFYNADMTPALAVPYHFLLGSTPKELPAPARQTPDGAALADVPKAIRERVLVILREESGVEVIEDTATLATDLGIDSLSLINVSVRLEEISGQPIEQLEALRTVGDCILAAAGLLGAAGEAAEPPAAWFPTGEARTLSVPDGRNLVETAFRQAMRSPSRLMLADGAAALSARDMIMRAFVLASFIKAKAGNGERVGIMLPASAAAVLVWLGALMAGKTPVMCNWTSGAANFSHGLEAAGVRRVFTSSRLLDRLSGQGFPVGEHADVWVALEDAKRLSLPAKLGAFLKSRLLGIPCLGEAVIPRRVPETAAILFTSGSEALPKAVPLTHMNILANCRDIAAVLKITSHDSMLSMLPPFHSLGLTGNIALPLAFGLPAVYYANPTEGARLAALTRRWKPTISVAPPTFLDGMLRKARPGDLASLRLGFVGAEKCPDSVYAALLWRIKESY
;
A
#
# COMPACT_ATOMS: atom_id res chain seq x y z
N ARG A 1 -46.22 -25.03 9.40
CA ARG A 1 -46.41 -23.77 8.63
C ARG A 1 -45.33 -22.81 9.10
N PRO A 2 -44.34 -22.39 8.26
CA PRO A 2 -43.39 -21.37 8.65
C PRO A 2 -44.11 -20.03 8.79
N SER A 3 -43.84 -19.32 9.86
CA SER A 3 -44.43 -18.01 10.14
C SER A 3 -44.02 -17.00 9.06
N HIS A 4 -44.93 -16.11 8.69
CA HIS A 4 -44.73 -15.07 7.67
C HIS A 4 -43.44 -14.22 7.84
N GLY A 5 -42.88 -14.19 9.05
CA GLY A 5 -41.62 -13.51 9.33
C GLY A 5 -40.37 -14.11 8.64
N HIS A 6 -40.35 -15.44 8.47
CA HIS A 6 -39.19 -16.12 7.82
C HIS A 6 -39.21 -15.95 6.29
N VAL A 7 -40.42 -15.81 5.67
CA VAL A 7 -40.55 -15.59 4.23
C VAL A 7 -40.15 -14.15 3.87
N VAL A 8 -40.51 -13.17 4.69
CA VAL A 8 -40.13 -11.77 4.49
C VAL A 8 -38.59 -11.58 4.69
N LEU A 9 -37.98 -12.29 5.67
CA LEU A 9 -36.53 -12.26 5.89
C LEU A 9 -35.77 -12.89 4.71
N GLY A 10 -36.30 -13.98 4.14
CA GLY A 10 -35.73 -14.64 2.96
C GLY A 10 -35.80 -13.78 1.71
N ILE A 11 -36.91 -13.07 1.49
CA ILE A 11 -37.08 -12.19 0.33
C ILE A 11 -36.20 -10.94 0.44
N LEU A 12 -36.01 -10.35 1.65
CA LEU A 12 -35.13 -9.20 1.85
C LEU A 12 -33.65 -9.56 1.70
N SER A 13 -33.23 -10.74 2.19
CA SER A 13 -31.85 -11.22 1.98
C SER A 13 -31.58 -11.59 0.53
N LEU A 14 -32.54 -12.15 -0.20
CA LEU A 14 -32.45 -12.38 -1.64
C LEU A 14 -32.41 -11.07 -2.42
N GLY A 15 -33.21 -10.07 -2.03
CA GLY A 15 -33.19 -8.73 -2.63
C GLY A 15 -31.86 -8.02 -2.51
N VAL A 16 -31.25 -8.04 -1.33
CA VAL A 16 -29.89 -7.46 -1.10
C VAL A 16 -28.84 -8.22 -1.88
N ALA A 17 -28.91 -9.56 -1.92
CA ALA A 17 -28.01 -10.39 -2.71
C ALA A 17 -28.22 -10.19 -4.22
N CYS A 18 -29.46 -10.01 -4.69
CA CYS A 18 -29.75 -9.74 -6.11
C CYS A 18 -29.30 -8.35 -6.55
N VAL A 19 -29.44 -7.32 -5.72
CA VAL A 19 -28.90 -5.97 -6.01
C VAL A 19 -27.38 -5.99 -6.00
N PHE A 20 -26.75 -6.70 -5.07
CA PHE A 20 -25.29 -6.90 -5.05
C PHE A 20 -24.80 -7.69 -6.28
N LEU A 21 -25.51 -8.75 -6.68
CA LEU A 21 -25.23 -9.52 -7.90
C LEU A 21 -25.54 -8.73 -9.18
N ALA A 22 -26.58 -7.88 -9.22
CA ALA A 22 -26.88 -7.02 -10.35
C ALA A 22 -25.85 -5.90 -10.51
N VAL A 23 -25.42 -5.30 -9.41
CA VAL A 23 -24.29 -4.37 -9.38
C VAL A 23 -23.01 -5.08 -9.84
N MET A 24 -22.74 -6.31 -9.36
CA MET A 24 -21.59 -7.12 -9.80
C MET A 24 -21.70 -7.64 -11.24
N ARG A 25 -22.91 -7.93 -11.78
CA ARG A 25 -23.12 -8.32 -13.18
C ARG A 25 -23.07 -7.17 -14.16
N GLY A 26 -23.34 -5.94 -13.73
CA GLY A 26 -23.09 -4.72 -14.50
C GLY A 26 -21.60 -4.51 -14.81
N PHE A 27 -20.70 -5.15 -14.05
CA PHE A 27 -19.26 -5.10 -14.24
C PHE A 27 -18.71 -5.99 -15.36
N GLY A 28 -19.51 -6.93 -15.92
CA GLY A 28 -19.04 -7.94 -16.88
C GLY A 28 -19.25 -7.59 -18.36
N ARG A 29 -19.87 -6.48 -18.70
CA ARG A 29 -20.13 -6.11 -20.11
C ARG A 29 -19.76 -4.67 -20.36
N HIS A 30 -18.55 -4.40 -20.73
CA HIS A 30 -17.98 -3.40 -21.63
C HIS A 30 -16.53 -3.14 -21.25
N GLN A 31 -15.66 -3.96 -21.80
CA GLN A 31 -14.26 -3.61 -22.04
C GLN A 31 -14.09 -3.58 -23.56
N ASN A 32 -14.01 -2.39 -24.10
CA ASN A 32 -13.25 -2.10 -25.28
C ASN A 32 -12.18 -1.08 -24.88
N PRO A 33 -10.90 -1.45 -24.82
CA PRO A 33 -9.82 -0.52 -24.61
C PRO A 33 -9.30 -0.12 -26.01
N GLU A 34 -9.55 1.09 -26.41
CA GLU A 34 -8.77 1.79 -27.45
C GLU A 34 -9.54 3.01 -27.95
N GLU A 35 -9.27 4.14 -27.31
CA GLU A 35 -9.24 5.42 -27.99
C GLU A 35 -8.25 6.33 -27.26
N PRO A 36 -7.22 6.87 -27.94
CA PRO A 36 -6.28 7.82 -27.34
C PRO A 36 -6.97 9.18 -27.23
N PHE A 37 -7.03 9.70 -26.00
CA PHE A 37 -7.43 11.07 -25.75
C PHE A 37 -6.37 12.05 -26.28
N SER A 38 -6.64 12.62 -27.42
CA SER A 38 -5.95 13.82 -27.93
C SER A 38 -6.95 14.71 -28.66
N GLU A 39 -7.75 15.48 -27.90
CA GLU A 39 -8.32 16.73 -28.37
C GLU A 39 -8.41 17.71 -27.20
N PRO A 40 -8.04 19.01 -27.41
CA PRO A 40 -8.18 20.03 -26.38
C PRO A 40 -9.67 20.28 -26.11
N VAL A 41 -10.09 20.13 -24.85
CA VAL A 41 -11.47 20.37 -24.42
C VAL A 41 -11.82 21.84 -24.68
N PRO A 42 -12.89 22.15 -25.45
CA PRO A 42 -13.35 23.51 -25.65
C PRO A 42 -13.86 24.09 -24.32
N ALA A 43 -13.74 25.42 -24.18
CA ALA A 43 -14.14 26.20 -22.99
C ALA A 43 -15.48 25.71 -22.42
N ALA A 44 -15.49 25.41 -21.12
CA ALA A 44 -16.53 24.68 -20.41
C ALA A 44 -17.95 25.20 -20.69
N SER A 45 -18.75 24.39 -21.38
CA SER A 45 -20.21 24.58 -21.39
C SER A 45 -20.76 24.45 -19.94
N PRO A 46 -21.73 25.26 -19.53
CA PRO A 46 -22.29 25.18 -18.19
C PRO A 46 -22.84 23.79 -17.92
N LEU A 47 -22.38 23.17 -16.83
CA LEU A 47 -22.85 21.84 -16.44
C LEU A 47 -24.36 21.85 -16.23
N PRO A 48 -25.14 20.92 -16.82
CA PRO A 48 -26.60 20.93 -16.69
C PRO A 48 -27.03 20.82 -15.22
N PRO A 49 -28.15 21.42 -14.81
CA PRO A 49 -28.64 21.33 -13.44
C PRO A 49 -28.86 19.88 -13.03
N VAL A 50 -28.44 19.52 -11.79
CA VAL A 50 -28.63 18.17 -11.24
C VAL A 50 -30.11 18.00 -10.90
N ALA A 51 -30.90 17.46 -11.83
CA ALA A 51 -32.30 17.12 -11.55
C ALA A 51 -32.37 15.73 -10.88
N HIS A 52 -32.68 15.70 -9.60
CA HIS A 52 -32.93 14.46 -8.88
C HIS A 52 -34.27 13.82 -9.29
N GLY A 53 -34.28 13.04 -10.36
CA GLY A 53 -35.44 12.26 -10.76
C GLY A 53 -35.90 11.27 -9.68
N PRO A 54 -37.14 10.73 -9.81
CA PRO A 54 -37.69 9.81 -8.82
C PRO A 54 -36.81 8.61 -8.48
N GLY A 55 -36.14 8.04 -9.50
CA GLY A 55 -35.18 6.93 -9.33
C GLY A 55 -33.95 7.30 -8.48
N PHE A 56 -33.44 8.49 -8.64
CA PHE A 56 -32.31 8.96 -7.84
C PHE A 56 -32.69 9.20 -6.37
N ARG A 57 -33.90 9.76 -6.14
CA ARG A 57 -34.46 9.92 -4.79
C ARG A 57 -34.64 8.58 -4.09
N ALA A 58 -35.12 7.57 -4.82
CA ALA A 58 -35.27 6.20 -4.30
C ALA A 58 -33.90 5.59 -3.96
N LEU A 59 -32.86 5.80 -4.80
CA LEU A 59 -31.50 5.36 -4.54
C LEU A 59 -30.92 6.03 -3.27
N LEU A 60 -31.10 7.33 -3.11
CA LEU A 60 -30.65 8.04 -1.91
C LEU A 60 -31.37 7.56 -0.64
N ALA A 61 -32.68 7.31 -0.72
CA ALA A 61 -33.45 6.74 0.38
C ALA A 61 -32.94 5.34 0.75
N PHE A 62 -32.61 4.52 -0.23
CA PHE A 62 -32.04 3.20 -0.03
C PHE A 62 -30.64 3.28 0.63
N VAL A 63 -29.73 4.13 0.12
CA VAL A 63 -28.40 4.35 0.71
C VAL A 63 -28.52 4.86 2.16
N ARG A 64 -29.44 5.80 2.41
CA ARG A 64 -29.70 6.30 3.76
C ARG A 64 -30.24 5.20 4.68
N GLY A 65 -31.08 4.31 4.17
CA GLY A 65 -31.57 3.13 4.89
C GLY A 65 -30.43 2.18 5.30
N LEU A 66 -29.51 1.87 4.37
CA LEU A 66 -28.32 1.06 4.64
C LEU A 66 -27.41 1.69 5.68
N LEU A 67 -27.15 3.00 5.56
CA LEU A 67 -26.33 3.72 6.52
C LEU A 67 -26.93 3.69 7.93
N ARG A 68 -28.28 3.76 8.05
CA ARG A 68 -29.00 3.69 9.33
C ARG A 68 -28.92 2.32 10.02
N LEU A 69 -28.56 1.26 9.31
CA LEU A 69 -28.30 -0.05 9.95
C LEU A 69 -27.09 0.03 10.87
N ARG A 70 -26.07 0.81 10.53
CA ARG A 70 -24.82 0.95 11.30
C ARG A 70 -24.70 2.27 12.06
N TYR A 71 -25.35 3.34 11.57
CA TYR A 71 -25.20 4.69 12.08
C TYR A 71 -26.53 5.24 12.61
N THR A 72 -26.50 5.84 13.80
CA THR A 72 -27.57 6.73 14.29
C THR A 72 -27.16 8.13 13.92
N ILE A 73 -27.85 8.73 12.94
CA ILE A 73 -27.48 10.01 12.34
C ILE A 73 -28.38 11.09 12.93
N GLU A 74 -27.79 12.06 13.60
CA GLU A 74 -28.42 13.25 14.15
C GLU A 74 -27.97 14.46 13.32
N VAL A 75 -28.91 15.23 12.75
CA VAL A 75 -28.63 16.41 11.93
C VAL A 75 -29.22 17.63 12.60
N GLU A 76 -28.40 18.63 12.90
CA GLU A 76 -28.77 19.84 13.60
C GLU A 76 -28.46 21.07 12.73
N GLY A 77 -29.28 22.13 12.84
CA GLY A 77 -29.05 23.44 12.21
C GLY A 77 -29.49 23.53 10.74
N LEU A 78 -29.88 22.43 10.09
CA LEU A 78 -30.21 22.40 8.67
C LEU A 78 -31.47 23.26 8.33
N GLU A 79 -32.44 23.29 9.23
CA GLU A 79 -33.68 24.08 9.04
C GLU A 79 -33.42 25.60 9.09
N ALA A 80 -32.44 26.04 9.90
CA ALA A 80 -32.03 27.46 9.94
C ALA A 80 -31.42 27.90 8.61
N VAL A 81 -30.60 27.02 7.95
CA VAL A 81 -30.02 27.32 6.64
C VAL A 81 -31.11 27.38 5.55
N ARG A 82 -32.13 26.51 5.64
CA ARG A 82 -33.30 26.56 4.73
C ARG A 82 -34.16 27.78 4.91
N ALA A 83 -34.41 28.19 6.18
CA ALA A 83 -35.21 29.35 6.48
C ALA A 83 -34.60 30.66 5.98
N ARG A 84 -33.28 30.68 5.82
CA ARG A 84 -32.51 31.82 5.29
C ARG A 84 -32.31 31.73 3.75
N ASP A 85 -33.20 31.05 3.03
CA ASP A 85 -33.11 30.96 1.57
C ASP A 85 -33.38 32.32 0.91
N ASP A 86 -32.30 32.94 0.46
CA ASP A 86 -32.28 34.26 -0.19
C ASP A 86 -31.90 34.17 -1.67
N GLY A 87 -31.91 32.95 -2.22
CA GLY A 87 -31.57 32.64 -3.61
C GLY A 87 -30.08 32.68 -3.93
N ARG A 88 -29.19 32.97 -2.95
CA ARG A 88 -27.74 32.92 -3.15
C ARG A 88 -27.23 31.49 -3.15
N PRO A 89 -26.19 31.17 -3.96
CA PRO A 89 -25.59 29.86 -3.99
C PRO A 89 -24.90 29.53 -2.67
N ILE A 90 -24.92 28.26 -2.31
CA ILE A 90 -24.30 27.78 -1.07
C ILE A 90 -23.04 26.97 -1.37
N LEU A 91 -21.97 27.29 -0.68
CA LEU A 91 -20.75 26.50 -0.60
C LEU A 91 -20.74 25.77 0.77
N PHE A 92 -21.06 24.47 0.75
CA PHE A 92 -21.01 23.63 1.93
C PHE A 92 -19.55 23.21 2.19
N LEU A 93 -19.11 23.40 3.42
CA LEU A 93 -17.72 23.19 3.86
C LEU A 93 -17.70 22.15 5.00
N PRO A 94 -17.68 20.84 4.70
CA PRO A 94 -17.57 19.80 5.72
C PRO A 94 -16.12 19.54 6.15
N ASN A 95 -15.94 19.09 7.42
CA ASN A 95 -14.73 18.42 7.85
C ASN A 95 -14.68 16.97 7.33
N HIS A 96 -13.47 16.35 7.34
CA HIS A 96 -13.28 15.02 6.71
C HIS A 96 -12.71 13.97 7.69
N PRO A 97 -13.49 13.51 8.70
CA PRO A 97 -13.00 12.58 9.73
C PRO A 97 -12.88 11.14 9.27
N ALA A 98 -13.56 10.69 8.19
CA ALA A 98 -13.56 9.30 7.75
C ALA A 98 -14.01 9.17 6.28
N LEU A 99 -13.57 8.13 5.56
CA LEU A 99 -13.96 7.85 4.15
C LEU A 99 -15.47 7.66 3.93
N ILE A 100 -16.25 7.40 4.98
CA ILE A 100 -17.70 7.21 4.88
C ILE A 100 -18.50 8.51 5.04
N ASP A 101 -17.87 9.59 5.54
CA ASP A 101 -18.59 10.83 5.80
C ASP A 101 -19.17 11.48 4.54
N PRO A 102 -18.55 11.44 3.33
CA PRO A 102 -19.17 12.01 2.14
C PRO A 102 -20.57 11.43 1.85
N ALA A 103 -20.75 10.13 2.11
CA ALA A 103 -22.07 9.50 1.91
C ALA A 103 -23.08 9.96 2.97
N LEU A 104 -22.63 10.12 4.23
CA LEU A 104 -23.47 10.60 5.33
C LEU A 104 -23.88 12.07 5.15
N VAL A 105 -22.90 12.92 4.83
CA VAL A 105 -23.10 14.35 4.60
C VAL A 105 -23.97 14.58 3.37
N TYR A 106 -23.63 13.96 2.23
CA TYR A 106 -24.40 14.13 0.99
C TYR A 106 -25.86 13.71 1.14
N THR A 107 -26.11 12.55 1.74
CA THR A 107 -27.49 12.07 1.96
C THR A 107 -28.27 12.98 2.92
N SER A 108 -27.61 13.70 3.82
CA SER A 108 -28.22 14.67 4.72
C SER A 108 -28.51 16.02 4.03
N LEU A 109 -27.65 16.44 3.09
CA LEU A 109 -27.76 17.69 2.35
C LEU A 109 -28.46 17.52 0.98
N ALA A 110 -28.97 16.35 0.66
CA ALA A 110 -29.54 16.03 -0.66
C ALA A 110 -30.66 16.99 -1.11
N GLY A 111 -31.42 17.59 -0.16
CA GLY A 111 -32.45 18.60 -0.44
C GLY A 111 -31.93 19.91 -1.06
N PHE A 112 -30.63 20.19 -0.93
CA PHE A 112 -29.95 21.35 -1.54
C PHE A 112 -29.24 21.00 -2.86
N ALA A 113 -29.23 19.73 -3.26
CA ALA A 113 -28.59 19.21 -4.47
C ALA A 113 -27.13 19.71 -4.69
N PRO A 114 -26.23 19.69 -3.65
CA PRO A 114 -24.89 20.20 -3.80
C PRO A 114 -24.06 19.31 -4.75
N ARG A 115 -23.16 19.90 -5.54
CA ARG A 115 -22.18 19.18 -6.34
C ARG A 115 -20.91 18.97 -5.53
N PRO A 116 -20.53 17.71 -5.23
CA PRO A 116 -19.30 17.46 -4.51
C PRO A 116 -18.07 17.70 -5.40
N LEU A 117 -16.96 18.15 -4.78
CA LEU A 117 -15.63 18.05 -5.37
C LEU A 117 -15.01 16.72 -4.98
N GLY A 118 -14.34 16.06 -5.93
CA GLY A 118 -13.68 14.78 -5.71
C GLY A 118 -12.38 14.62 -6.48
N ASP A 119 -11.41 13.93 -5.89
CA ASP A 119 -10.16 13.53 -6.54
C ASP A 119 -10.46 12.56 -7.69
N GLU A 120 -9.89 12.81 -8.87
CA GLU A 120 -10.10 12.03 -10.10
C GLU A 120 -9.88 10.52 -9.89
N ARG A 121 -8.86 10.12 -9.12
CA ARG A 121 -8.59 8.71 -8.81
C ARG A 121 -9.73 8.04 -8.02
N GLN A 122 -10.37 8.78 -7.13
CA GLN A 122 -11.48 8.26 -6.34
C GLN A 122 -12.77 8.23 -7.15
N VAL A 123 -12.98 9.24 -8.00
CA VAL A 123 -14.14 9.37 -8.87
C VAL A 123 -14.13 8.30 -9.98
N GLU A 124 -12.98 7.93 -10.51
CA GLU A 124 -12.84 6.94 -11.58
C GLU A 124 -12.88 5.47 -11.12
N GLN A 125 -12.89 5.20 -9.83
CA GLN A 125 -13.07 3.82 -9.35
C GLN A 125 -14.39 3.23 -9.86
N PRO A 126 -14.41 2.03 -10.47
CA PRO A 126 -15.57 1.48 -11.15
C PRO A 126 -16.85 1.48 -10.31
N VAL A 127 -16.75 1.24 -8.98
CA VAL A 127 -17.87 1.22 -8.05
C VAL A 127 -18.41 2.62 -7.78
N ILE A 128 -17.55 3.64 -7.77
CA ILE A 128 -17.86 5.02 -7.38
C ILE A 128 -18.26 5.84 -8.61
N ARG A 129 -17.69 5.55 -9.77
CA ARG A 129 -17.86 6.29 -11.02
C ARG A 129 -19.31 6.51 -11.44
N THR A 130 -20.17 5.49 -11.29
CA THR A 130 -21.60 5.62 -11.64
C THR A 130 -22.31 6.57 -10.68
N LEU A 131 -22.02 6.46 -9.39
CA LEU A 131 -22.62 7.31 -8.37
C LEU A 131 -22.15 8.77 -8.48
N THR A 132 -20.85 8.99 -8.66
CA THR A 132 -20.26 10.34 -8.79
C THR A 132 -20.75 11.07 -10.03
N ARG A 133 -20.98 10.35 -11.15
CA ARG A 133 -21.63 10.93 -12.34
C ARG A 133 -23.10 11.33 -12.07
N LEU A 134 -23.85 10.49 -11.34
CA LEU A 134 -25.24 10.79 -11.00
C LEU A 134 -25.39 12.01 -10.09
N ILE A 135 -24.44 12.23 -9.17
CA ILE A 135 -24.46 13.39 -8.27
C ILE A 135 -23.79 14.63 -8.85
N GLY A 136 -23.27 14.53 -10.07
CA GLY A 136 -22.62 15.66 -10.77
C GLY A 136 -21.31 16.10 -10.10
N THR A 137 -20.50 15.15 -9.62
CA THR A 137 -19.21 15.42 -8.98
C THR A 137 -18.29 16.17 -9.93
N ILE A 138 -17.64 17.23 -9.43
CA ILE A 138 -16.63 17.98 -10.14
C ILE A 138 -15.28 17.33 -9.81
N SER A 139 -14.59 16.77 -10.82
CA SER A 139 -13.28 16.16 -10.62
C SER A 139 -12.18 17.21 -10.54
N ILE A 140 -11.24 17.00 -9.60
CA ILE A 140 -10.00 17.75 -9.50
C ILE A 140 -8.88 16.85 -10.02
N PRO A 141 -7.99 17.33 -10.93
CA PRO A 141 -6.85 16.56 -11.42
C PRO A 141 -5.96 16.08 -10.28
N ASP A 142 -5.32 14.92 -10.48
CA ASP A 142 -4.39 14.37 -9.49
C ASP A 142 -3.08 15.15 -9.50
N LEU A 143 -2.91 16.03 -8.52
CA LEU A 143 -1.73 16.88 -8.33
C LEU A 143 -0.40 16.08 -8.21
N ARG A 144 -0.47 14.78 -7.93
CA ARG A 144 0.71 13.94 -7.74
C ARG A 144 1.33 13.43 -9.04
N ARG A 145 0.63 13.52 -10.17
CA ARG A 145 1.09 13.00 -11.48
C ARG A 145 1.67 14.07 -12.42
N GLU A 146 1.27 15.31 -12.29
CA GLU A 146 1.45 16.32 -13.35
C GLU A 146 2.45 17.46 -13.03
N GLY A 147 3.13 17.46 -11.90
CA GLY A 147 4.17 18.45 -11.58
C GLY A 147 3.74 19.90 -11.84
N ARG A 148 4.47 20.63 -12.68
CA ARG A 148 4.17 22.05 -13.04
C ARG A 148 2.83 22.27 -13.74
N THR A 149 2.24 21.26 -14.37
CA THR A 149 0.90 21.32 -14.98
C THR A 149 -0.24 21.24 -13.97
N ALA A 150 0.05 20.79 -12.75
CA ALA A 150 -0.94 20.65 -11.67
C ALA A 150 -1.53 22.00 -11.21
N GLU A 151 -0.75 23.07 -11.22
CA GLU A 151 -1.20 24.40 -10.79
C GLU A 151 -2.26 24.98 -11.73
N SER A 152 -2.11 24.77 -13.03
CA SER A 152 -3.10 25.17 -14.04
C SER A 152 -4.39 24.37 -13.90
N GLY A 153 -4.30 23.06 -13.61
CA GLY A 153 -5.46 22.18 -13.42
C GLY A 153 -6.28 22.52 -12.19
N VAL A 154 -5.64 22.92 -11.07
CA VAL A 154 -6.35 23.42 -9.86
C VAL A 154 -7.08 24.71 -10.14
N ARG A 155 -6.44 25.66 -10.83
CA ARG A 155 -7.08 26.92 -11.21
C ARG A 155 -8.31 26.67 -12.08
N GLU A 156 -8.20 25.79 -13.06
CA GLU A 156 -9.33 25.42 -13.94
C GLU A 156 -10.46 24.74 -13.14
N ALA A 157 -10.13 23.87 -12.19
CA ALA A 157 -11.14 23.26 -11.32
C ALA A 157 -11.86 24.31 -10.44
N LEU A 158 -11.13 25.27 -9.86
CA LEU A 158 -11.70 26.36 -9.08
C LEU A 158 -12.60 27.27 -9.94
N GLU A 159 -12.23 27.54 -11.18
CA GLU A 159 -13.10 28.31 -12.11
C GLU A 159 -14.36 27.55 -12.50
N ARG A 160 -14.28 26.22 -12.70
CA ARG A 160 -15.48 25.39 -12.93
C ARG A 160 -16.41 25.41 -11.71
N VAL A 161 -15.87 25.35 -10.50
CA VAL A 161 -16.65 25.49 -9.26
C VAL A 161 -17.30 26.85 -9.16
N ALA A 162 -16.53 27.92 -9.42
CA ALA A 162 -17.04 29.29 -9.44
C ALA A 162 -18.15 29.46 -10.48
N GLY A 163 -18.02 28.82 -11.65
CA GLY A 163 -19.04 28.79 -12.69
C GLY A 163 -20.35 28.17 -12.20
N VAL A 164 -20.29 27.04 -11.48
CA VAL A 164 -21.48 26.40 -10.87
C VAL A 164 -22.13 27.33 -9.83
N LEU A 165 -21.35 27.94 -8.96
CA LEU A 165 -21.85 28.88 -7.97
C LEU A 165 -22.49 30.12 -8.61
N ARG A 166 -21.85 30.74 -9.60
CA ARG A 166 -22.41 31.90 -10.36
C ARG A 166 -23.71 31.56 -11.10
N SER A 167 -23.92 30.29 -11.49
CA SER A 167 -25.17 29.84 -12.09
C SER A 167 -26.26 29.48 -11.06
N GLY A 168 -26.06 29.79 -9.76
CA GLY A 168 -27.02 29.51 -8.69
C GLY A 168 -26.97 28.06 -8.17
N GLY A 169 -26.01 27.25 -8.61
CA GLY A 169 -25.82 25.88 -8.11
C GLY A 169 -25.10 25.83 -6.77
N ASN A 170 -25.37 24.82 -5.96
CA ASN A 170 -24.71 24.59 -4.69
C ASN A 170 -23.51 23.64 -4.88
N VAL A 171 -22.47 23.84 -4.06
CA VAL A 171 -21.24 23.04 -4.10
C VAL A 171 -20.90 22.51 -2.72
N LEU A 172 -20.27 21.33 -2.66
CA LEU A 172 -19.74 20.74 -1.44
C LEU A 172 -18.24 20.52 -1.61
N LEU A 173 -17.46 21.24 -0.79
CA LEU A 173 -16.01 21.26 -0.82
C LEU A 173 -15.45 20.92 0.56
N TYR A 174 -14.55 19.95 0.65
CA TYR A 174 -13.79 19.65 1.87
C TYR A 174 -12.59 20.59 1.99
N PRO A 175 -12.57 21.55 2.94
CA PRO A 175 -11.55 22.60 2.98
C PRO A 175 -10.13 22.06 3.22
N ALA A 176 -9.99 20.98 3.99
CA ALA A 176 -8.71 20.34 4.25
C ALA A 176 -8.15 19.54 3.06
N GLY A 177 -8.96 19.28 2.02
CA GLY A 177 -8.55 18.53 0.84
C GLY A 177 -8.24 17.05 1.09
N GLY A 178 -8.36 16.56 2.31
CA GLY A 178 -8.09 15.16 2.67
C GLY A 178 -8.61 14.77 4.04
N LEU A 179 -8.50 13.47 4.37
CA LEU A 179 -8.92 12.93 5.66
C LEU A 179 -8.04 13.45 6.80
N THR A 180 -8.68 13.82 7.92
CA THR A 180 -7.93 14.13 9.14
C THR A 180 -7.15 12.91 9.62
N ARG A 181 -5.88 13.12 10.00
CA ARG A 181 -4.98 12.06 10.47
C ARG A 181 -4.84 12.02 11.99
N THR A 182 -5.19 13.09 12.67
CA THR A 182 -5.02 13.25 14.13
C THR A 182 -6.34 13.36 14.87
N GLY A 183 -7.48 13.32 14.16
CA GLY A 183 -8.80 13.63 14.74
C GLY A 183 -9.09 15.12 14.83
N ARG A 184 -8.09 15.98 14.58
CA ARG A 184 -8.25 17.43 14.43
C ARG A 184 -8.23 17.82 12.98
N GLU A 185 -9.16 18.66 12.58
CA GLU A 185 -9.14 19.27 11.25
C GLU A 185 -8.07 20.36 11.23
N ARG A 186 -7.21 20.34 10.23
CA ARG A 186 -6.20 21.37 9.99
C ARG A 186 -6.22 21.74 8.52
N LEU A 187 -6.33 23.03 8.25
CA LEU A 187 -6.37 23.57 6.90
C LEU A 187 -4.99 24.10 6.46
N GLY A 188 -4.19 24.56 7.42
CA GLY A 188 -2.87 25.13 7.13
C GLY A 188 -2.92 26.22 6.07
N GLY A 189 -2.13 26.07 5.01
CA GLY A 189 -2.06 27.00 3.88
C GLY A 189 -3.10 26.79 2.76
N ASN A 190 -4.12 25.94 2.95
CA ASN A 190 -5.11 25.63 1.92
C ASN A 190 -5.87 26.88 1.46
N ARG A 191 -5.81 27.17 0.15
CA ARG A 191 -6.36 28.39 -0.47
C ARG A 191 -7.74 28.20 -1.11
N GLY A 192 -8.25 26.98 -1.21
CA GLY A 192 -9.46 26.66 -2.00
C GLY A 192 -10.67 27.52 -1.64
N VAL A 193 -11.01 27.58 -0.34
CA VAL A 193 -12.14 28.37 0.18
C VAL A 193 -11.90 29.87 -0.03
N TYR A 194 -10.69 30.33 0.30
CA TYR A 194 -10.30 31.75 0.15
C TYR A 194 -10.38 32.21 -1.31
N SER A 195 -9.86 31.41 -2.23
CA SER A 195 -9.90 31.72 -3.67
C SER A 195 -11.33 31.73 -4.22
N LEU A 196 -12.17 30.75 -3.84
CA LEU A 196 -13.57 30.69 -4.27
C LEU A 196 -14.38 31.87 -3.76
N ARG A 197 -14.14 32.29 -2.52
CA ARG A 197 -14.79 33.50 -1.97
C ARG A 197 -14.39 34.77 -2.72
N GLY A 198 -13.14 34.85 -3.19
CA GLY A 198 -12.69 35.95 -4.05
C GLY A 198 -13.34 35.91 -5.44
N LEU A 199 -13.57 34.72 -6.01
CA LEU A 199 -14.20 34.53 -7.32
C LEU A 199 -15.73 34.73 -7.29
N VAL A 200 -16.38 34.44 -6.16
CA VAL A 200 -17.84 34.54 -5.96
C VAL A 200 -18.10 35.17 -4.57
N PRO A 201 -18.03 36.51 -4.47
CA PRO A 201 -18.15 37.22 -3.18
C PRO A 201 -19.49 37.00 -2.48
N ASP A 202 -20.57 36.81 -3.22
CA ASP A 202 -21.92 36.63 -2.70
C ASP A 202 -22.28 35.22 -2.28
N VAL A 203 -21.31 34.28 -2.34
CA VAL A 203 -21.53 32.89 -1.94
C VAL A 203 -21.79 32.77 -0.44
N ARG A 204 -22.84 32.00 -0.06
CA ARG A 204 -23.10 31.66 1.33
C ARG A 204 -22.17 30.53 1.76
N LEU A 205 -21.40 30.75 2.81
CA LEU A 205 -20.51 29.73 3.38
C LEU A 205 -21.23 29.01 4.52
N VAL A 206 -21.54 27.74 4.31
CA VAL A 206 -22.23 26.89 5.30
C VAL A 206 -21.29 25.82 5.79
N LEU A 207 -20.90 25.90 7.06
CA LEU A 207 -20.00 24.96 7.70
C LEU A 207 -20.76 23.70 8.14
N VAL A 208 -20.17 22.54 7.88
CA VAL A 208 -20.75 21.24 8.24
C VAL A 208 -19.75 20.48 9.09
N ARG A 209 -20.06 20.27 10.36
CA ARG A 209 -19.21 19.52 11.28
C ARG A 209 -19.79 18.14 11.54
N THR A 210 -19.04 17.11 11.13
CA THR A 210 -19.35 15.71 11.37
C THR A 210 -18.51 15.17 12.51
N THR A 211 -19.15 14.72 13.59
CA THR A 211 -18.51 14.11 14.76
C THR A 211 -18.96 12.65 14.96
N GLY A 212 -18.20 11.88 15.76
CA GLY A 212 -18.52 10.49 16.08
C GLY A 212 -17.94 9.47 15.07
N LEU A 213 -17.31 9.89 13.97
CA LEU A 213 -16.69 8.97 12.99
C LEU A 213 -15.22 8.65 13.31
N TRP A 214 -14.55 9.45 14.13
CA TRP A 214 -13.18 9.19 14.54
C TRP A 214 -13.09 7.91 15.38
N GLY A 215 -12.21 6.96 15.01
CA GLY A 215 -12.16 5.61 15.58
C GLY A 215 -12.98 4.55 14.82
N SER A 216 -13.65 4.94 13.71
CA SER A 216 -14.27 3.96 12.80
C SER A 216 -13.23 3.24 11.95
N SER A 217 -13.64 2.14 11.28
CA SER A 217 -12.79 1.43 10.30
C SER A 217 -12.48 2.25 9.05
N PHE A 218 -13.14 3.38 8.88
CA PHE A 218 -12.96 4.33 7.77
C PHE A 218 -12.12 5.56 8.13
N SER A 219 -11.57 5.63 9.35
CA SER A 219 -10.76 6.75 9.85
C SER A 219 -9.29 6.36 10.06
N TRP A 220 -8.41 7.36 10.13
CA TRP A 220 -6.98 7.19 10.45
C TRP A 220 -6.70 6.89 11.93
N ALA A 221 -7.70 6.80 12.79
CA ALA A 221 -7.53 6.67 14.24
C ALA A 221 -6.70 5.43 14.68
N ARG A 222 -6.45 4.49 13.77
CA ARG A 222 -5.62 3.29 14.02
C ARG A 222 -4.18 3.44 13.49
N GLY A 223 -3.77 4.65 13.05
CA GLY A 223 -2.43 4.91 12.54
C GLY A 223 -2.15 4.42 11.12
N THR A 224 -3.15 3.87 10.42
CA THR A 224 -3.01 3.37 9.05
C THR A 224 -4.06 3.97 8.13
N ALA A 225 -3.72 4.13 6.83
CA ALA A 225 -4.65 4.63 5.83
C ALA A 225 -5.89 3.73 5.73
N PRO A 226 -7.11 4.29 5.86
CA PRO A 226 -8.32 3.51 5.68
C PRO A 226 -8.52 3.13 4.21
N ASP A 227 -9.07 1.92 3.97
CA ASP A 227 -9.39 1.39 2.66
C ASP A 227 -10.92 1.25 2.54
N ILE A 228 -11.51 1.93 1.56
CA ILE A 228 -12.97 1.96 1.41
C ILE A 228 -13.56 0.58 1.09
N LEU A 229 -12.89 -0.21 0.23
CA LEU A 229 -13.39 -1.53 -0.16
C LEU A 229 -13.29 -2.54 0.99
N LYS A 230 -12.17 -2.52 1.72
CA LYS A 230 -12.01 -3.36 2.91
C LYS A 230 -12.99 -2.93 4.02
N GLY A 231 -13.19 -1.63 4.20
CA GLY A 231 -14.15 -1.09 5.15
C GLY A 231 -15.59 -1.52 4.84
N LEU A 232 -16.01 -1.42 3.57
CA LEU A 232 -17.34 -1.84 3.12
C LEU A 232 -17.52 -3.37 3.23
N ALA A 233 -16.56 -4.17 2.77
CA ALA A 233 -16.60 -5.63 2.88
C ALA A 233 -16.71 -6.08 4.34
N ARG A 234 -15.94 -5.45 5.24
CA ARG A 234 -16.02 -5.66 6.67
C ARG A 234 -17.40 -5.27 7.21
N GLY A 235 -17.95 -4.12 6.81
CA GLY A 235 -19.26 -3.66 7.22
C GLY A 235 -20.38 -4.63 6.82
N VAL A 236 -20.34 -5.18 5.60
CA VAL A 236 -21.28 -6.21 5.15
C VAL A 236 -21.13 -7.48 5.97
N PHE A 237 -19.92 -7.95 6.21
CA PHE A 237 -19.67 -9.11 7.06
C PHE A 237 -20.19 -8.91 8.49
N GLU A 238 -19.92 -7.76 9.10
CA GLU A 238 -20.42 -7.41 10.43
C GLU A 238 -21.95 -7.34 10.47
N LEU A 239 -22.61 -6.80 9.43
CA LEU A 239 -24.09 -6.78 9.31
C LEU A 239 -24.66 -8.20 9.26
N LEU A 240 -24.09 -9.09 8.43
CA LEU A 240 -24.53 -10.48 8.32
C LEU A 240 -24.33 -11.24 9.63
N LEU A 241 -23.20 -11.03 10.31
CA LEU A 241 -22.88 -11.64 11.59
C LEU A 241 -23.88 -11.25 12.69
N ASN A 242 -24.48 -10.05 12.58
CA ASN A 242 -25.48 -9.53 13.53
C ASN A 242 -26.92 -9.72 13.07
N GLY A 243 -27.19 -10.62 12.10
CA GLY A 243 -28.55 -10.82 11.56
C GLY A 243 -29.14 -9.54 11.00
N ILE A 244 -28.31 -8.63 10.48
CA ILE A 244 -28.62 -7.33 9.85
C ILE A 244 -29.16 -6.29 10.84
N PHE A 245 -30.15 -6.62 11.66
CA PHE A 245 -30.87 -5.65 12.50
C PHE A 245 -30.30 -5.47 13.90
N PHE A 246 -29.49 -6.41 14.41
CA PHE A 246 -28.94 -6.37 15.77
C PHE A 246 -27.55 -5.73 15.86
N MET A 247 -27.09 -5.13 14.77
CA MET A 247 -25.78 -4.51 14.74
C MET A 247 -25.68 -3.33 15.70
N PRO A 248 -24.64 -3.25 16.57
CA PRO A 248 -24.39 -2.09 17.39
C PRO A 248 -24.22 -0.85 16.54
N ARG A 249 -24.98 0.24 16.85
CA ARG A 249 -24.98 1.46 16.05
C ARG A 249 -23.97 2.47 16.58
N ARG A 250 -23.31 3.15 15.65
CA ARG A 250 -22.42 4.28 15.94
C ARG A 250 -23.23 5.59 15.86
N ARG A 251 -23.16 6.42 16.88
CA ARG A 251 -23.76 7.77 16.84
C ARG A 251 -22.88 8.69 16.00
N VAL A 252 -23.51 9.42 15.08
CA VAL A 252 -22.89 10.42 14.23
C VAL A 252 -23.74 11.67 14.30
N ARG A 253 -23.12 12.79 14.68
CA ARG A 253 -23.78 14.09 14.69
C ARG A 253 -23.24 14.93 13.55
N ILE A 254 -24.13 15.54 12.77
CA ILE A 254 -23.84 16.46 11.67
C ILE A 254 -24.45 17.81 12.06
N SER A 255 -23.60 18.74 12.48
CA SER A 255 -24.00 20.09 12.84
C SER A 255 -23.75 21.03 11.67
N VAL A 256 -24.80 21.71 11.22
CA VAL A 256 -24.76 22.65 10.09
C VAL A 256 -24.94 24.07 10.63
N SER A 257 -24.07 24.98 10.24
CA SER A 257 -24.07 26.36 10.72
C SER A 257 -23.59 27.34 9.65
N GLU A 258 -24.09 28.55 9.69
CA GLU A 258 -23.65 29.67 8.84
C GLU A 258 -23.14 30.81 9.75
N PRO A 259 -21.93 30.65 10.35
CA PRO A 259 -21.36 31.67 11.22
C PRO A 259 -20.84 32.88 10.42
N GLU A 260 -20.70 34.00 11.08
CA GLU A 260 -19.93 35.11 10.54
C GLU A 260 -18.45 34.72 10.49
N LEU A 261 -17.89 34.73 9.27
CA LEU A 261 -16.49 34.38 9.00
C LEU A 261 -15.68 35.63 8.63
N PRO A 262 -14.38 35.67 8.96
CA PRO A 262 -13.47 36.74 8.57
C PRO A 262 -13.59 37.08 7.09
N GLY A 263 -13.52 38.36 6.76
CA GLY A 263 -13.64 38.87 5.39
C GLY A 263 -12.44 38.50 4.51
N GLN A 264 -12.52 38.81 3.20
CA GLN A 264 -11.40 38.60 2.28
C GLN A 264 -10.18 39.47 2.68
N ALA A 265 -10.42 40.65 3.27
CA ALA A 265 -9.38 41.58 3.72
C ALA A 265 -8.59 41.05 4.93
N ASP A 266 -9.18 40.19 5.78
CA ASP A 266 -8.54 39.65 6.98
C ASP A 266 -7.50 38.55 6.67
N GLY A 267 -7.41 38.13 5.43
CA GLY A 267 -6.41 37.23 4.91
C GLY A 267 -6.74 35.75 5.07
N LEU A 268 -5.98 34.93 4.33
CA LEU A 268 -6.12 33.46 4.25
C LEU A 268 -6.00 32.78 5.62
N ARG A 269 -5.00 33.19 6.40
CA ARG A 269 -4.67 32.55 7.69
C ARG A 269 -5.82 32.72 8.68
N THR A 270 -6.35 33.91 8.81
CA THR A 270 -7.45 34.23 9.74
C THR A 270 -8.71 33.44 9.37
N LEU A 271 -9.02 33.30 8.06
CA LEU A 271 -10.13 32.49 7.59
C LEU A 271 -9.94 31.00 7.97
N ASN A 272 -8.76 30.44 7.70
CA ASN A 272 -8.48 29.05 7.99
C ASN A 272 -8.51 28.75 9.50
N GLU A 273 -7.98 29.64 10.34
CA GLU A 273 -8.04 29.53 11.81
C GLU A 273 -9.49 29.54 12.33
N ALA A 274 -10.36 30.39 11.77
CA ALA A 274 -11.78 30.40 12.11
C ALA A 274 -12.49 29.10 11.73
N LEU A 275 -12.22 28.55 10.54
CA LEU A 275 -12.73 27.24 10.10
C LEU A 275 -12.23 26.10 10.99
N GLU A 276 -10.95 26.06 11.30
CA GLU A 276 -10.36 25.07 12.21
C GLU A 276 -10.97 25.14 13.61
N THR A 277 -11.19 26.33 14.13
CA THR A 277 -11.84 26.54 15.43
C THR A 277 -13.23 25.95 15.46
N PHE A 278 -14.03 26.17 14.41
CA PHE A 278 -15.36 25.58 14.28
C PHE A 278 -15.33 24.05 14.24
N TYR A 279 -14.45 23.46 13.40
CA TYR A 279 -14.39 22.01 13.26
C TYR A 279 -13.88 21.29 14.49
N ASN A 280 -13.01 21.93 15.26
CA ASN A 280 -12.35 21.35 16.44
C ASN A 280 -13.03 21.69 17.77
N ALA A 281 -14.16 22.42 17.77
CA ALA A 281 -14.83 22.87 18.99
C ALA A 281 -15.28 21.73 19.92
N ASP A 282 -15.76 20.60 19.37
CA ASP A 282 -16.20 19.41 20.13
C ASP A 282 -15.39 18.19 19.74
N MET A 283 -14.16 18.13 20.20
CA MET A 283 -13.31 16.97 19.92
C MET A 283 -13.75 15.74 20.70
N THR A 284 -14.13 14.70 19.98
CA THR A 284 -14.40 13.39 20.59
C THR A 284 -13.17 12.50 20.54
N PRO A 285 -12.88 11.71 21.61
CA PRO A 285 -11.81 10.73 21.58
C PRO A 285 -12.03 9.70 20.46
N ALA A 286 -10.98 8.98 20.08
CA ALA A 286 -11.08 7.91 19.10
C ALA A 286 -11.90 6.74 19.69
N LEU A 287 -13.13 6.55 19.22
CA LEU A 287 -14.03 5.53 19.77
C LEU A 287 -14.21 4.35 18.80
N ALA A 288 -14.02 3.13 19.29
CA ALA A 288 -14.39 1.90 18.60
C ALA A 288 -15.73 1.40 19.10
N VAL A 289 -16.70 1.24 18.20
CA VAL A 289 -17.98 0.60 18.51
C VAL A 289 -17.85 -0.90 18.29
N PRO A 290 -18.33 -1.76 19.20
CA PRO A 290 -18.27 -3.21 19.05
C PRO A 290 -18.84 -3.68 17.70
N TYR A 291 -18.25 -4.74 17.16
CA TYR A 291 -18.66 -5.29 15.87
C TYR A 291 -19.76 -6.37 15.99
N HIS A 292 -20.07 -6.80 17.19
CA HIS A 292 -21.08 -7.83 17.45
C HIS A 292 -21.94 -7.48 18.67
N PHE A 293 -23.26 -7.71 18.59
CA PHE A 293 -24.21 -7.33 19.65
C PHE A 293 -23.96 -8.02 20.99
N LEU A 294 -23.40 -9.23 21.00
CA LEU A 294 -23.01 -9.93 22.25
C LEU A 294 -21.86 -9.25 22.99
N LEU A 295 -21.11 -8.37 22.33
CA LEU A 295 -20.06 -7.57 22.96
C LEU A 295 -20.58 -6.26 23.57
N GLY A 296 -21.91 -6.09 23.57
CA GLY A 296 -22.56 -4.85 24.00
C GLY A 296 -22.51 -3.74 22.94
N SER A 297 -23.05 -2.58 23.31
CA SER A 297 -23.10 -1.40 22.43
C SER A 297 -22.21 -0.24 22.92
N THR A 298 -21.54 -0.39 24.05
CA THR A 298 -20.72 0.67 24.65
C THR A 298 -19.45 0.89 23.83
N PRO A 299 -19.21 2.09 23.30
CA PRO A 299 -17.98 2.42 22.61
C PRO A 299 -16.77 2.32 23.56
N LYS A 300 -15.65 1.83 23.03
CA LYS A 300 -14.37 1.78 23.75
C LYS A 300 -13.40 2.77 23.12
N GLU A 301 -12.67 3.49 23.96
CA GLU A 301 -11.63 4.38 23.50
C GLU A 301 -10.47 3.58 22.89
N LEU A 302 -9.98 4.03 21.75
CA LEU A 302 -8.81 3.47 21.10
C LEU A 302 -7.56 4.13 21.69
N PRO A 303 -6.49 3.36 21.98
CA PRO A 303 -5.22 3.95 22.33
C PRO A 303 -4.72 4.85 21.19
N ALA A 304 -4.06 5.95 21.55
CA ALA A 304 -3.43 6.82 20.57
C ALA A 304 -2.42 6.00 19.75
N PRO A 305 -2.40 6.14 18.41
CA PRO A 305 -1.41 5.46 17.59
C PRO A 305 -0.01 5.90 18.02
N ALA A 306 0.92 4.95 18.09
CA ALA A 306 2.31 5.28 18.38
C ALA A 306 2.82 6.31 17.36
N ARG A 307 3.38 7.43 17.84
CA ARG A 307 4.02 8.43 16.96
C ARG A 307 5.18 7.74 16.26
N GLN A 308 5.22 7.80 14.93
CA GLN A 308 6.39 7.40 14.16
C GLN A 308 7.46 8.47 14.43
N THR A 309 8.43 8.16 15.27
CA THR A 309 9.62 8.99 15.43
C THR A 309 10.58 8.69 14.29
N PRO A 310 11.14 9.72 13.62
CA PRO A 310 12.22 9.52 12.67
C PRO A 310 13.41 8.84 13.38
N ASP A 311 14.21 8.08 12.63
CA ASP A 311 15.41 7.40 13.18
C ASP A 311 16.37 8.44 13.76
N GLY A 312 16.32 8.66 15.07
CA GLY A 312 17.13 9.64 15.76
C GLY A 312 18.64 9.38 15.63
N ALA A 313 19.04 8.12 15.45
CA ALA A 313 20.43 7.77 15.21
C ALA A 313 20.88 8.19 13.80
N ALA A 314 20.02 8.03 12.79
CA ALA A 314 20.31 8.48 11.42
C ALA A 314 20.33 10.01 11.32
N LEU A 315 19.48 10.71 12.08
CA LEU A 315 19.45 12.17 12.11
C LEU A 315 20.68 12.78 12.77
N ALA A 316 21.25 12.12 13.78
CA ALA A 316 22.45 12.59 14.47
C ALA A 316 23.68 12.65 13.55
N ASP A 317 23.73 11.83 12.50
CA ASP A 317 24.85 11.75 11.56
C ASP A 317 24.71 12.72 10.37
N VAL A 318 23.58 13.41 10.23
CA VAL A 318 23.39 14.38 9.13
C VAL A 318 24.21 15.64 9.43
N PRO A 319 25.04 16.12 8.46
CA PRO A 319 25.80 17.35 8.61
C PRO A 319 24.89 18.54 8.96
N LYS A 320 25.28 19.36 9.94
CA LYS A 320 24.53 20.53 10.38
C LYS A 320 24.12 21.45 9.21
N ALA A 321 25.03 21.63 8.23
CA ALA A 321 24.76 22.47 7.07
C ALA A 321 23.56 21.96 6.22
N ILE A 322 23.39 20.66 6.05
CA ILE A 322 22.24 20.08 5.35
C ILE A 322 20.98 20.32 6.16
N ARG A 323 21.04 20.05 7.46
CA ARG A 323 19.91 20.26 8.38
C ARG A 323 19.41 21.71 8.35
N GLU A 324 20.32 22.69 8.45
CA GLU A 324 19.97 24.10 8.42
C GLU A 324 19.28 24.50 7.09
N ARG A 325 19.82 24.04 5.95
CA ARG A 325 19.20 24.27 4.63
C ARG A 325 17.79 23.72 4.54
N VAL A 326 17.54 22.52 5.05
CA VAL A 326 16.22 21.91 5.07
C VAL A 326 15.25 22.71 5.95
N LEU A 327 15.70 23.12 7.14
CA LEU A 327 14.87 23.93 8.05
C LEU A 327 14.51 25.29 7.43
N VAL A 328 15.40 25.91 6.66
CA VAL A 328 15.10 27.14 5.91
C VAL A 328 13.99 26.88 4.90
N ILE A 329 14.10 25.83 4.09
CA ILE A 329 13.07 25.45 3.09
C ILE A 329 11.71 25.26 3.76
N LEU A 330 11.69 24.51 4.87
CA LEU A 330 10.44 24.22 5.57
C LEU A 330 9.83 25.44 6.26
N ARG A 331 10.65 26.39 6.76
CA ARG A 331 10.16 27.68 7.29
C ARG A 331 9.55 28.54 6.20
N GLU A 332 10.18 28.65 5.04
CA GLU A 332 9.67 29.42 3.90
C GLU A 332 8.32 28.87 3.43
N GLU A 333 8.16 27.54 3.37
CA GLU A 333 6.92 26.92 2.89
C GLU A 333 5.80 26.89 3.93
N SER A 334 6.13 26.75 5.23
CA SER A 334 5.13 26.61 6.31
C SER A 334 4.81 27.91 7.05
N GLY A 335 5.73 28.87 7.03
CA GLY A 335 5.65 30.07 7.85
C GLY A 335 5.84 29.83 9.37
N VAL A 336 6.28 28.63 9.77
CA VAL A 336 6.53 28.27 11.17
C VAL A 336 8.00 28.54 11.51
N GLU A 337 8.28 29.34 12.54
CA GLU A 337 9.66 29.70 12.89
C GLU A 337 10.41 28.61 13.65
N VAL A 338 9.73 27.96 14.61
CA VAL A 338 10.34 26.89 15.44
C VAL A 338 9.85 25.54 14.96
N ILE A 339 10.76 24.75 14.42
CA ILE A 339 10.47 23.45 13.80
C ILE A 339 11.28 22.36 14.50
N GLU A 340 10.59 21.37 15.07
CA GLU A 340 11.19 20.18 15.65
C GLU A 340 11.34 19.07 14.60
N ASP A 341 12.34 18.20 14.72
CA ASP A 341 12.56 17.07 13.80
C ASP A 341 11.41 16.08 13.77
N THR A 342 10.70 15.95 14.88
CA THR A 342 9.53 15.08 15.04
C THR A 342 8.25 15.70 14.51
N ALA A 343 8.27 16.98 14.15
CA ALA A 343 7.10 17.68 13.62
C ALA A 343 6.69 17.04 12.26
N THR A 344 5.40 16.83 12.10
CA THR A 344 4.84 16.26 10.88
C THR A 344 4.56 17.35 9.86
N LEU A 345 4.91 17.12 8.60
CA LEU A 345 4.79 18.12 7.53
C LEU A 345 3.34 18.57 7.33
N ALA A 346 2.42 17.60 7.30
CA ALA A 346 1.01 17.89 7.00
C ALA A 346 0.24 18.45 8.21
N THR A 347 0.56 18.01 9.44
CA THR A 347 -0.26 18.36 10.63
C THR A 347 0.36 19.44 11.48
N ASP A 348 1.69 19.48 11.59
CA ASP A 348 2.36 20.46 12.44
C ASP A 348 2.86 21.68 11.64
N LEU A 349 3.25 21.46 10.38
CA LEU A 349 3.71 22.53 9.50
C LEU A 349 2.67 22.98 8.47
N GLY A 350 1.54 22.28 8.32
CA GLY A 350 0.49 22.65 7.36
C GLY A 350 0.92 22.54 5.88
N ILE A 351 2.00 21.78 5.60
CA ILE A 351 2.49 21.55 4.24
C ILE A 351 1.53 20.62 3.50
N ASP A 352 0.82 21.15 2.52
CA ASP A 352 -0.09 20.39 1.67
C ASP A 352 0.65 19.60 0.58
N SER A 353 -0.11 18.89 -0.26
CA SER A 353 0.50 18.05 -1.31
C SER A 353 1.24 18.86 -2.38
N LEU A 354 0.85 20.11 -2.62
CA LEU A 354 1.50 20.99 -3.60
C LEU A 354 2.80 21.56 -3.03
N SER A 355 2.76 22.11 -1.82
CA SER A 355 3.94 22.56 -1.09
C SER A 355 4.94 21.42 -0.85
N LEU A 356 4.45 20.19 -0.64
CA LEU A 356 5.31 19.00 -0.51
C LEU A 356 6.10 18.69 -1.79
N ILE A 357 5.52 18.92 -2.96
CA ILE A 357 6.22 18.77 -4.24
C ILE A 357 7.33 19.83 -4.35
N ASN A 358 7.06 21.10 -4.01
CA ASN A 358 8.07 22.14 -4.01
C ASN A 358 9.21 21.83 -3.03
N VAL A 359 8.86 21.37 -1.83
CA VAL A 359 9.85 20.90 -0.84
C VAL A 359 10.69 19.77 -1.43
N SER A 360 10.08 18.76 -2.04
CA SER A 360 10.82 17.60 -2.59
C SER A 360 11.83 18.00 -3.66
N VAL A 361 11.46 18.88 -4.60
CA VAL A 361 12.37 19.39 -5.64
C VAL A 361 13.59 20.08 -5.01
N ARG A 362 13.36 20.92 -4.01
CA ARG A 362 14.46 21.62 -3.32
C ARG A 362 15.33 20.68 -2.49
N LEU A 363 14.77 19.59 -1.94
CA LEU A 363 15.52 18.53 -1.26
C LEU A 363 16.35 17.71 -2.24
N GLU A 364 15.84 17.45 -3.44
CA GLU A 364 16.57 16.80 -4.54
C GLU A 364 17.78 17.62 -4.99
N GLU A 365 17.67 18.95 -5.04
CA GLU A 365 18.79 19.86 -5.32
C GLU A 365 19.89 19.78 -4.25
N ILE A 366 19.54 19.47 -3.00
CA ILE A 366 20.52 19.32 -1.92
C ILE A 366 21.18 17.94 -1.96
N SER A 367 20.39 16.88 -2.18
CA SER A 367 20.85 15.49 -2.15
C SER A 367 21.53 15.05 -3.45
N GLY A 368 21.25 15.71 -4.57
CA GLY A 368 21.62 15.26 -5.90
C GLY A 368 20.94 13.96 -6.36
N GLN A 369 19.91 13.50 -5.65
CA GLN A 369 19.20 12.26 -5.92
C GLN A 369 17.68 12.50 -5.97
N PRO A 370 16.95 11.87 -6.92
CA PRO A 370 15.50 12.03 -7.01
C PRO A 370 14.79 11.38 -5.81
N ILE A 371 13.79 12.04 -5.27
CA ILE A 371 12.91 11.52 -4.22
C ILE A 371 11.73 10.83 -4.88
N GLU A 372 11.88 9.53 -5.15
CA GLU A 372 10.86 8.73 -5.85
C GLU A 372 9.53 8.59 -5.08
N GLN A 373 9.53 8.81 -3.76
CA GLN A 373 8.36 8.57 -2.90
C GLN A 373 8.09 9.77 -2.01
N LEU A 374 7.28 10.70 -2.50
CA LEU A 374 6.79 11.85 -1.73
C LEU A 374 6.05 11.44 -0.44
N GLU A 375 5.43 10.27 -0.44
CA GLU A 375 4.70 9.72 0.71
C GLU A 375 5.62 9.31 1.87
N ALA A 376 6.93 9.16 1.60
CA ALA A 376 7.95 8.91 2.62
C ALA A 376 8.31 10.17 3.42
N LEU A 377 8.10 11.37 2.85
CA LEU A 377 8.28 12.64 3.53
C LEU A 377 7.10 12.92 4.46
N ARG A 378 7.16 12.50 5.71
CA ARG A 378 6.08 12.64 6.70
C ARG A 378 6.43 13.62 7.80
N THR A 379 7.69 13.65 8.21
CA THR A 379 8.22 14.48 9.27
C THR A 379 9.36 15.36 8.77
N VAL A 380 9.71 16.37 9.54
CA VAL A 380 10.91 17.19 9.31
C VAL A 380 12.17 16.33 9.25
N GLY A 381 12.28 15.37 10.15
CA GLY A 381 13.37 14.39 10.13
C GLY A 381 13.47 13.61 8.84
N ASP A 382 12.32 13.22 8.24
CA ASP A 382 12.32 12.57 6.92
C ASP A 382 12.86 13.48 5.82
N CYS A 383 12.54 14.77 5.85
CA CYS A 383 13.09 15.76 4.92
C CYS A 383 14.61 15.93 5.09
N ILE A 384 15.08 15.96 6.34
CA ILE A 384 16.52 16.05 6.64
C ILE A 384 17.25 14.80 6.14
N LEU A 385 16.68 13.61 6.35
CA LEU A 385 17.20 12.35 5.83
C LEU A 385 17.17 12.29 4.30
N ALA A 386 16.10 12.82 3.67
CA ALA A 386 15.98 12.92 2.22
C ALA A 386 17.08 13.78 1.62
N ALA A 387 17.28 14.98 2.17
CA ALA A 387 18.33 15.91 1.73
C ALA A 387 19.75 15.35 1.91
N ALA A 388 19.94 14.46 2.90
CA ALA A 388 21.19 13.74 3.11
C ALA A 388 21.34 12.50 2.23
N GLY A 389 20.38 12.19 1.35
CA GLY A 389 20.37 10.95 0.57
C GLY A 389 20.12 9.69 1.42
N LEU A 390 19.65 9.86 2.64
CA LEU A 390 19.40 8.78 3.61
C LEU A 390 17.91 8.44 3.77
N LEU A 391 17.02 9.17 3.09
CA LEU A 391 15.58 8.85 3.09
C LEU A 391 15.36 7.55 2.31
N GLY A 392 14.86 6.57 2.93
CA GLY A 392 14.71 5.22 2.36
C GLY A 392 15.54 4.19 3.12
N ALA A 393 16.53 4.61 3.91
CA ALA A 393 17.09 3.76 4.95
C ALA A 393 16.17 3.66 6.18
N ALA A 394 15.35 4.70 6.43
CA ALA A 394 14.49 4.80 7.64
C ALA A 394 12.97 4.79 7.36
N GLY A 395 12.50 5.09 6.13
CA GLY A 395 11.08 5.42 5.88
C GLY A 395 10.14 4.28 5.52
N GLU A 396 10.59 3.11 5.11
CA GLU A 396 9.73 2.02 4.59
C GLU A 396 9.75 0.71 5.39
N ALA A 397 10.61 0.54 6.32
CA ALA A 397 10.63 -0.71 7.04
C ALA A 397 9.77 -0.64 8.29
N ALA A 398 8.57 -1.24 8.25
CA ALA A 398 7.82 -1.53 9.48
C ALA A 398 8.74 -2.20 10.50
N GLU A 399 8.64 -1.82 11.79
CA GLU A 399 9.36 -2.51 12.85
C GLU A 399 9.13 -4.02 12.72
N PRO A 400 10.19 -4.85 12.80
CA PRO A 400 10.00 -6.29 12.78
C PRO A 400 9.02 -6.67 13.86
N PRO A 401 7.97 -7.45 13.54
CA PRO A 401 7.04 -7.89 14.58
C PRO A 401 7.80 -8.71 15.64
N ALA A 402 7.42 -8.60 16.90
CA ALA A 402 8.09 -9.32 17.99
C ALA A 402 8.22 -10.85 17.72
N ALA A 403 7.26 -11.41 16.99
CA ALA A 403 7.26 -12.81 16.55
C ALA A 403 8.38 -13.15 15.53
N TRP A 404 9.08 -12.16 14.98
CA TRP A 404 10.26 -12.38 14.13
C TRP A 404 11.44 -12.89 14.94
N PHE A 405 11.58 -12.40 16.15
CA PHE A 405 12.69 -12.78 17.03
C PHE A 405 12.36 -14.07 17.78
N PRO A 406 13.25 -15.07 17.71
CA PRO A 406 13.01 -16.36 18.34
C PRO A 406 13.01 -16.22 19.87
N THR A 407 12.15 -17.00 20.52
CA THR A 407 12.08 -17.14 21.97
C THR A 407 12.29 -18.60 22.39
N GLY A 408 12.85 -18.85 23.57
CA GLY A 408 13.13 -20.19 24.09
C GLY A 408 14.49 -20.72 23.66
N GLU A 409 14.72 -22.03 23.81
CA GLU A 409 16.00 -22.67 23.49
C GLU A 409 16.21 -22.88 21.99
N ALA A 410 17.45 -22.68 21.54
CA ALA A 410 17.84 -22.91 20.16
C ALA A 410 17.82 -24.44 19.84
N ARG A 411 17.08 -24.81 18.80
CA ARG A 411 17.01 -26.19 18.31
C ARG A 411 17.70 -26.29 16.97
N THR A 412 18.53 -27.31 16.77
CA THR A 412 19.13 -27.57 15.45
C THR A 412 18.03 -27.84 14.42
N LEU A 413 18.10 -27.16 13.30
CA LEU A 413 17.20 -27.36 12.17
C LEU A 413 17.72 -28.45 11.25
N SER A 414 16.79 -29.19 10.65
CA SER A 414 17.10 -30.20 9.63
C SER A 414 16.22 -30.00 8.40
N VAL A 415 16.75 -30.37 7.27
CA VAL A 415 15.98 -30.44 6.00
C VAL A 415 15.06 -31.67 6.09
N PRO A 416 13.71 -31.51 6.08
CA PRO A 416 12.82 -32.65 6.10
C PRO A 416 12.94 -33.49 4.84
N ASP A 417 12.63 -34.77 4.96
CA ASP A 417 12.52 -35.63 3.80
C ASP A 417 11.42 -35.12 2.87
N GLY A 418 11.75 -35.04 1.58
CA GLY A 418 10.84 -34.59 0.54
C GLY A 418 11.40 -34.99 -0.82
N ARG A 419 10.50 -35.29 -1.75
CA ARG A 419 10.85 -35.68 -3.12
C ARG A 419 11.26 -34.46 -3.96
N ASN A 420 10.84 -33.29 -3.55
CA ASN A 420 11.11 -32.04 -4.23
C ASN A 420 11.05 -30.84 -3.25
N LEU A 421 11.54 -29.69 -3.68
CA LEU A 421 11.59 -28.46 -2.86
C LEU A 421 10.20 -27.94 -2.45
N VAL A 422 9.16 -28.18 -3.27
CA VAL A 422 7.78 -27.79 -2.92
C VAL A 422 7.31 -28.61 -1.72
N GLU A 423 7.45 -29.93 -1.77
CA GLU A 423 7.09 -30.82 -0.68
C GLU A 423 7.87 -30.48 0.61
N THR A 424 9.18 -30.24 0.47
CA THR A 424 10.04 -29.84 1.59
C THR A 424 9.56 -28.54 2.24
N ALA A 425 9.25 -27.51 1.42
CA ALA A 425 8.73 -26.23 1.92
C ALA A 425 7.37 -26.39 2.62
N PHE A 426 6.48 -27.23 2.07
CA PHE A 426 5.19 -27.52 2.72
C PHE A 426 5.38 -28.24 4.05
N ARG A 427 6.26 -29.24 4.14
CA ARG A 427 6.54 -29.93 5.40
C ARG A 427 7.12 -28.99 6.47
N GLN A 428 7.98 -28.04 6.08
CA GLN A 428 8.45 -27.00 6.99
C GLN A 428 7.30 -26.09 7.45
N ALA A 429 6.46 -25.65 6.52
CA ALA A 429 5.31 -24.81 6.83
C ALA A 429 4.29 -25.52 7.74
N MET A 430 4.13 -26.83 7.60
CA MET A 430 3.26 -27.65 8.48
C MET A 430 3.81 -27.76 9.90
N ARG A 431 5.14 -27.84 10.09
CA ARG A 431 5.79 -27.88 11.41
C ARG A 431 5.54 -26.60 12.21
N SER A 432 5.51 -25.44 11.56
CA SER A 432 5.34 -24.15 12.21
C SER A 432 4.58 -23.14 11.32
N PRO A 433 3.24 -23.30 11.16
CA PRO A 433 2.46 -22.49 10.21
C PRO A 433 2.43 -20.99 10.51
N SER A 434 2.58 -20.61 11.78
CA SER A 434 2.59 -19.21 12.22
C SER A 434 3.96 -18.56 12.22
N ARG A 435 5.05 -19.34 12.05
CA ARG A 435 6.40 -18.81 12.01
C ARG A 435 6.54 -17.83 10.83
N LEU A 436 7.13 -16.69 11.10
CA LEU A 436 7.47 -15.72 10.04
C LEU A 436 8.62 -16.29 9.21
N MET A 437 8.46 -16.26 7.89
CA MET A 437 9.40 -16.91 6.95
C MET A 437 10.02 -15.93 5.97
N LEU A 438 9.24 -15.00 5.44
CA LEU A 438 9.69 -14.06 4.43
C LEU A 438 9.42 -12.65 4.92
N ALA A 439 10.42 -11.79 4.86
CA ALA A 439 10.28 -10.36 5.12
C ALA A 439 10.95 -9.56 4.00
N ASP A 440 10.34 -8.45 3.65
CA ASP A 440 10.94 -7.38 2.86
C ASP A 440 10.64 -6.05 3.57
N GLY A 441 11.08 -4.92 3.01
CA GLY A 441 10.89 -3.62 3.65
C GLY A 441 9.43 -3.28 4.02
N ALA A 442 8.45 -3.96 3.44
CA ALA A 442 7.03 -3.63 3.57
C ALA A 442 6.25 -4.56 4.52
N ALA A 443 6.60 -5.83 4.62
CA ALA A 443 5.83 -6.80 5.41
C ALA A 443 6.61 -8.07 5.75
N ALA A 444 6.20 -8.75 6.84
CA ALA A 444 6.63 -10.10 7.17
C ALA A 444 5.47 -11.09 6.96
N LEU A 445 5.76 -12.22 6.32
CA LEU A 445 4.79 -13.26 6.00
C LEU A 445 5.05 -14.51 6.83
N SER A 446 3.99 -15.05 7.42
CA SER A 446 4.06 -16.38 8.05
C SER A 446 4.20 -17.49 7.00
N ALA A 447 4.65 -18.68 7.42
CA ALA A 447 4.72 -19.86 6.57
C ALA A 447 3.36 -20.17 5.92
N ARG A 448 2.26 -20.01 6.66
CA ARG A 448 0.90 -20.15 6.15
C ARG A 448 0.58 -19.12 5.09
N ASP A 449 0.90 -17.84 5.33
CA ASP A 449 0.63 -16.76 4.38
C ASP A 449 1.48 -16.89 3.12
N MET A 450 2.73 -17.34 3.27
CA MET A 450 3.61 -17.69 2.15
C MET A 450 2.97 -18.75 1.25
N ILE A 451 2.53 -19.86 1.82
CA ILE A 451 1.88 -20.94 1.06
C ILE A 451 0.54 -20.49 0.46
N MET A 452 -0.25 -19.70 1.19
CA MET A 452 -1.50 -19.13 0.66
C MET A 452 -1.24 -18.25 -0.58
N ARG A 453 -0.26 -17.35 -0.50
CA ARG A 453 0.11 -16.49 -1.63
C ARG A 453 0.69 -17.29 -2.79
N ALA A 454 1.47 -18.34 -2.51
CA ALA A 454 1.98 -19.24 -3.53
C ALA A 454 0.84 -19.97 -4.27
N PHE A 455 -0.22 -20.42 -3.59
CA PHE A 455 -1.42 -20.97 -4.24
C PHE A 455 -2.15 -19.96 -5.13
N VAL A 456 -2.27 -18.70 -4.69
CA VAL A 456 -2.84 -17.63 -5.51
C VAL A 456 -2.02 -17.42 -6.78
N LEU A 457 -0.69 -17.31 -6.62
CA LEU A 457 0.22 -17.14 -7.76
C LEU A 457 0.27 -18.37 -8.65
N ALA A 458 0.18 -19.59 -8.11
CA ALA A 458 0.07 -20.81 -8.93
C ALA A 458 -1.16 -20.78 -9.84
N SER A 459 -2.31 -20.35 -9.30
CA SER A 459 -3.54 -20.17 -10.08
C SER A 459 -3.40 -19.09 -11.16
N PHE A 460 -2.75 -17.99 -10.82
CA PHE A 460 -2.46 -16.89 -11.75
C PHE A 460 -1.52 -17.31 -12.87
N ILE A 461 -0.40 -17.94 -12.52
CA ILE A 461 0.60 -18.42 -13.47
C ILE A 461 -0.03 -19.46 -14.42
N LYS A 462 -0.80 -20.41 -13.88
CA LYS A 462 -1.50 -21.40 -14.68
C LYS A 462 -2.45 -20.77 -15.69
N ALA A 463 -3.17 -19.72 -15.31
CA ALA A 463 -4.09 -19.02 -16.20
C ALA A 463 -3.37 -18.22 -17.30
N LYS A 464 -2.22 -17.59 -16.97
CA LYS A 464 -1.48 -16.70 -17.90
C LYS A 464 -0.45 -17.42 -18.76
N ALA A 465 0.17 -18.49 -18.26
CA ALA A 465 1.16 -19.27 -19.00
C ALA A 465 0.56 -20.19 -20.09
N GLY A 466 -0.74 -20.47 -20.01
CA GLY A 466 -1.40 -21.39 -20.95
C GLY A 466 -0.76 -22.79 -20.93
N ASN A 467 -0.60 -23.40 -22.12
CA ASN A 467 -0.01 -24.73 -22.28
C ASN A 467 1.53 -24.74 -22.23
N GLY A 468 2.19 -23.59 -22.10
CA GLY A 468 3.65 -23.51 -21.97
C GLY A 468 4.14 -24.23 -20.70
N GLU A 469 5.16 -25.09 -20.82
CA GLU A 469 5.74 -25.81 -19.68
C GLU A 469 6.71 -24.92 -18.89
N ARG A 470 7.35 -23.94 -19.54
CA ARG A 470 8.38 -23.07 -18.97
C ARG A 470 7.88 -21.64 -18.86
N VAL A 471 8.21 -21.00 -17.76
CA VAL A 471 7.83 -19.61 -17.46
C VAL A 471 9.04 -18.82 -17.00
N GLY A 472 9.25 -17.65 -17.57
CA GLY A 472 10.29 -16.72 -17.14
C GLY A 472 9.91 -16.05 -15.81
N ILE A 473 10.90 -15.88 -14.96
CA ILE A 473 10.80 -15.07 -13.74
C ILE A 473 11.89 -14.01 -13.79
N MET A 474 11.49 -12.74 -13.84
CA MET A 474 12.39 -11.60 -13.85
C MET A 474 12.08 -10.71 -12.65
N LEU A 475 12.71 -11.01 -11.53
CA LEU A 475 12.52 -10.32 -10.25
C LEU A 475 13.85 -10.22 -9.50
N PRO A 476 14.10 -9.12 -8.77
CA PRO A 476 15.24 -9.01 -7.87
C PRO A 476 15.06 -9.88 -6.62
N ALA A 477 16.07 -9.92 -5.75
CA ALA A 477 15.98 -10.56 -4.44
C ALA A 477 14.83 -9.95 -3.64
N SER A 478 13.75 -10.71 -3.47
CA SER A 478 12.51 -10.25 -2.82
C SER A 478 11.64 -11.41 -2.38
N ALA A 479 10.76 -11.16 -1.42
CA ALA A 479 9.73 -12.13 -1.04
C ALA A 479 8.84 -12.52 -2.25
N ALA A 480 8.59 -11.57 -3.17
CA ALA A 480 7.86 -11.84 -4.40
C ALA A 480 8.55 -12.87 -5.29
N ALA A 481 9.89 -12.82 -5.44
CA ALA A 481 10.65 -13.79 -6.23
C ALA A 481 10.48 -15.21 -5.70
N VAL A 482 10.53 -15.39 -4.37
CA VAL A 482 10.29 -16.68 -3.71
C VAL A 482 8.87 -17.19 -3.99
N LEU A 483 7.88 -16.31 -3.83
CA LEU A 483 6.48 -16.66 -4.01
C LEU A 483 6.14 -17.03 -5.46
N VAL A 484 6.70 -16.31 -6.43
CA VAL A 484 6.49 -16.57 -7.86
C VAL A 484 7.19 -17.87 -8.28
N TRP A 485 8.43 -18.09 -7.81
CA TRP A 485 9.16 -19.33 -8.04
C TRP A 485 8.42 -20.55 -7.48
N LEU A 486 7.99 -20.49 -6.23
CA LEU A 486 7.21 -21.55 -5.59
C LEU A 486 5.86 -21.75 -6.30
N GLY A 487 5.17 -20.64 -6.63
CA GLY A 487 3.91 -20.66 -7.36
C GLY A 487 4.03 -21.27 -8.75
N ALA A 488 5.13 -21.05 -9.49
CA ALA A 488 5.39 -21.65 -10.78
C ALA A 488 5.51 -23.18 -10.66
N LEU A 489 6.32 -23.65 -9.72
CA LEU A 489 6.46 -25.08 -9.44
C LEU A 489 5.13 -25.73 -9.03
N MET A 490 4.34 -25.06 -8.18
CA MET A 490 3.01 -25.51 -7.76
C MET A 490 1.99 -25.52 -8.93
N ALA A 491 2.17 -24.66 -9.93
CA ALA A 491 1.38 -24.65 -11.16
C ALA A 491 1.79 -25.76 -12.15
N GLY A 492 2.81 -26.54 -11.83
CA GLY A 492 3.39 -27.55 -12.72
C GLY A 492 4.21 -26.95 -13.86
N LYS A 493 4.78 -25.73 -13.65
CA LYS A 493 5.60 -25.01 -14.63
C LYS A 493 7.05 -24.97 -14.18
N THR A 494 7.97 -25.11 -15.11
CA THR A 494 9.41 -24.99 -14.86
C THR A 494 9.81 -23.52 -14.88
N PRO A 495 10.30 -22.96 -13.77
CA PRO A 495 10.75 -21.57 -13.72
C PRO A 495 12.09 -21.39 -14.42
N VAL A 496 12.19 -20.37 -15.28
CA VAL A 496 13.41 -19.92 -15.94
C VAL A 496 13.78 -18.57 -15.32
N MET A 497 14.93 -18.51 -14.66
CA MET A 497 15.35 -17.30 -13.94
C MET A 497 16.04 -16.34 -14.91
N CYS A 498 15.31 -15.31 -15.33
CA CYS A 498 15.75 -14.40 -16.38
C CYS A 498 16.71 -13.34 -15.82
N ASN A 499 17.90 -13.25 -16.43
CA ASN A 499 18.94 -12.29 -16.07
C ASN A 499 18.88 -11.08 -17.01
N TRP A 500 18.35 -9.94 -16.52
CA TRP A 500 18.30 -8.68 -17.29
C TRP A 500 19.62 -7.90 -17.27
N THR A 501 20.57 -8.26 -16.40
CA THR A 501 21.87 -7.57 -16.31
C THR A 501 22.86 -8.03 -17.38
N SER A 502 22.56 -9.10 -18.10
CA SER A 502 23.41 -9.64 -19.17
C SER A 502 23.29 -8.88 -20.51
N GLY A 503 22.41 -7.89 -20.57
CA GLY A 503 22.11 -7.14 -21.79
C GLY A 503 20.98 -7.74 -22.62
N ALA A 504 20.38 -6.92 -23.50
CA ALA A 504 19.17 -7.25 -24.26
C ALA A 504 19.36 -8.48 -25.19
N ALA A 505 20.48 -8.56 -25.91
CA ALA A 505 20.75 -9.66 -26.84
C ALA A 505 20.86 -11.03 -26.11
N ASN A 506 21.56 -11.07 -24.98
CA ASN A 506 21.69 -12.29 -24.18
C ASN A 506 20.37 -12.65 -23.50
N PHE A 507 19.58 -11.66 -23.11
CA PHE A 507 18.24 -11.85 -22.56
C PHE A 507 17.32 -12.50 -23.61
N SER A 508 17.24 -11.94 -24.82
CA SER A 508 16.42 -12.47 -25.92
C SER A 508 16.84 -13.89 -26.29
N HIS A 509 18.15 -14.12 -26.45
CA HIS A 509 18.68 -15.46 -26.69
C HIS A 509 18.28 -16.45 -25.56
N GLY A 510 18.36 -16.01 -24.31
CA GLY A 510 17.98 -16.83 -23.17
C GLY A 510 16.51 -17.24 -23.19
N LEU A 511 15.60 -16.33 -23.52
CA LEU A 511 14.18 -16.63 -23.66
C LEU A 511 13.93 -17.66 -24.76
N GLU A 512 14.60 -17.51 -25.91
CA GLU A 512 14.46 -18.41 -27.05
C GLU A 512 15.04 -19.80 -26.75
N ALA A 513 16.29 -19.87 -26.25
CA ALA A 513 16.97 -21.12 -25.90
C ALA A 513 16.22 -21.92 -24.82
N ALA A 514 15.57 -21.23 -23.87
CA ALA A 514 14.76 -21.85 -22.85
C ALA A 514 13.29 -22.08 -23.27
N GLY A 515 12.86 -21.62 -24.45
CA GLY A 515 11.49 -21.74 -24.94
C GLY A 515 10.46 -21.00 -24.07
N VAL A 516 10.83 -19.83 -23.53
CA VAL A 516 9.98 -19.03 -22.65
C VAL A 516 9.07 -18.14 -23.47
N ARG A 517 7.76 -18.23 -23.23
CA ARG A 517 6.74 -17.42 -23.91
C ARG A 517 6.13 -16.35 -23.00
N ARG A 518 6.24 -16.49 -21.70
CA ARG A 518 5.70 -15.55 -20.70
C ARG A 518 6.72 -15.33 -19.60
N VAL A 519 6.97 -14.08 -19.26
CA VAL A 519 7.88 -13.66 -18.20
C VAL A 519 7.11 -12.91 -17.13
N PHE A 520 7.10 -13.46 -15.92
CA PHE A 520 6.44 -12.88 -14.77
C PHE A 520 7.38 -11.88 -14.10
N THR A 521 6.93 -10.64 -13.97
CA THR A 521 7.70 -9.52 -13.44
C THR A 521 6.79 -8.48 -12.79
N SER A 522 7.34 -7.40 -12.24
CA SER A 522 6.55 -6.26 -11.74
C SER A 522 6.57 -5.11 -12.75
N SER A 523 5.47 -4.36 -12.85
CA SER A 523 5.41 -3.15 -13.68
C SER A 523 6.52 -2.17 -13.27
N ARG A 524 6.75 -1.99 -11.96
CA ARG A 524 7.82 -1.12 -11.42
C ARG A 524 9.23 -1.52 -11.91
N LEU A 525 9.52 -2.81 -12.04
CA LEU A 525 10.82 -3.25 -12.59
C LEU A 525 10.93 -2.93 -14.06
N LEU A 526 9.86 -3.14 -14.84
CA LEU A 526 9.84 -2.80 -16.27
C LEU A 526 10.03 -1.30 -16.50
N ASP A 527 9.34 -0.45 -15.74
CA ASP A 527 9.48 1.00 -15.80
C ASP A 527 10.93 1.45 -15.51
N ARG A 528 11.53 0.87 -14.47
CA ARG A 528 12.92 1.14 -14.12
C ARG A 528 13.91 0.72 -15.20
N LEU A 529 13.74 -0.48 -15.77
CA LEU A 529 14.59 -1.01 -16.83
C LEU A 529 14.45 -0.20 -18.12
N SER A 530 13.23 0.21 -18.46
CA SER A 530 12.96 1.11 -19.58
C SER A 530 13.69 2.45 -19.41
N GLY A 531 13.65 3.04 -18.21
CA GLY A 531 14.39 4.24 -17.87
C GLY A 531 15.92 4.09 -17.91
N GLN A 532 16.43 2.85 -17.83
CA GLN A 532 17.86 2.51 -17.94
C GLN A 532 18.26 2.10 -19.37
N GLY A 533 17.35 2.21 -20.35
CA GLY A 533 17.61 1.89 -21.75
C GLY A 533 17.47 0.41 -22.12
N PHE A 534 16.91 -0.44 -21.24
CA PHE A 534 16.58 -1.81 -21.60
C PHE A 534 15.35 -1.82 -22.54
N PRO A 535 15.36 -2.54 -23.67
CA PRO A 535 14.32 -2.45 -24.70
C PRO A 535 13.06 -3.25 -24.31
N VAL A 536 12.35 -2.78 -23.27
CA VAL A 536 11.14 -3.44 -22.75
C VAL A 536 10.07 -3.58 -23.85
N GLY A 537 9.97 -2.60 -24.76
CA GLY A 537 8.99 -2.60 -25.85
C GLY A 537 9.18 -3.71 -26.88
N GLU A 538 10.41 -4.18 -27.13
CA GLU A 538 10.70 -5.27 -28.05
C GLU A 538 10.11 -6.62 -27.61
N HIS A 539 9.78 -6.73 -26.31
CA HIS A 539 9.24 -7.95 -25.71
C HIS A 539 7.86 -7.70 -25.10
N ALA A 540 7.09 -6.73 -25.59
CA ALA A 540 5.82 -6.30 -25.00
C ALA A 540 4.81 -7.45 -24.81
N ASP A 541 4.81 -8.42 -25.72
CA ASP A 541 3.93 -9.59 -25.71
C ASP A 541 4.32 -10.69 -24.68
N VAL A 542 5.54 -10.62 -24.15
CA VAL A 542 6.07 -11.67 -23.22
C VAL A 542 5.76 -11.31 -21.76
N TRP A 543 5.61 -10.03 -21.42
CA TRP A 543 5.51 -9.58 -20.04
C TRP A 543 4.16 -9.91 -19.40
N VAL A 544 4.21 -10.39 -18.18
CA VAL A 544 3.05 -10.61 -17.32
C VAL A 544 3.28 -9.90 -15.99
N ALA A 545 2.55 -8.82 -15.77
CA ALA A 545 2.65 -8.04 -14.54
C ALA A 545 2.04 -8.80 -13.35
N LEU A 546 2.79 -8.91 -12.25
CA LEU A 546 2.32 -9.58 -11.03
C LEU A 546 1.17 -8.83 -10.37
N GLU A 547 1.05 -7.54 -10.60
CA GLU A 547 -0.04 -6.68 -10.13
C GLU A 547 -1.40 -7.16 -10.62
N ASP A 548 -1.44 -7.82 -11.78
CA ASP A 548 -2.66 -8.42 -12.36
C ASP A 548 -3.20 -9.62 -11.55
N ALA A 549 -2.38 -10.22 -10.69
CA ALA A 549 -2.84 -11.27 -9.78
C ALA A 549 -3.95 -10.77 -8.84
N LYS A 550 -4.02 -9.46 -8.60
CA LYS A 550 -5.12 -8.83 -7.84
C LYS A 550 -6.49 -9.03 -8.51
N ARG A 551 -6.52 -9.22 -9.84
CA ARG A 551 -7.72 -9.43 -10.66
C ARG A 551 -8.22 -10.87 -10.69
N LEU A 552 -7.52 -11.81 -10.04
CA LEU A 552 -8.00 -13.20 -9.91
C LEU A 552 -9.38 -13.25 -9.26
N SER A 553 -10.18 -14.22 -9.73
CA SER A 553 -11.54 -14.44 -9.24
C SER A 553 -11.58 -14.75 -7.73
N LEU A 554 -12.65 -14.34 -7.07
CA LEU A 554 -12.87 -14.58 -5.64
C LEU A 554 -12.82 -16.08 -5.28
N PRO A 555 -13.41 -17.03 -6.07
CA PRO A 555 -13.30 -18.47 -5.81
C PRO A 555 -11.86 -18.98 -5.78
N ALA A 556 -11.00 -18.49 -6.68
CA ALA A 556 -9.58 -18.89 -6.71
C ALA A 556 -8.85 -18.43 -5.44
N LYS A 557 -9.09 -17.20 -5.00
CA LYS A 557 -8.54 -16.65 -3.76
C LYS A 557 -9.05 -17.39 -2.52
N LEU A 558 -10.35 -17.67 -2.47
CA LEU A 558 -10.97 -18.43 -1.38
C LEU A 558 -10.43 -19.87 -1.32
N GLY A 559 -10.28 -20.53 -2.47
CA GLY A 559 -9.67 -21.85 -2.56
C GLY A 559 -8.24 -21.88 -2.04
N ALA A 560 -7.42 -20.88 -2.36
CA ALA A 560 -6.07 -20.72 -1.83
C ALA A 560 -6.07 -20.53 -0.31
N PHE A 561 -6.96 -19.67 0.20
CA PHE A 561 -7.13 -19.43 1.63
C PHE A 561 -7.53 -20.71 2.38
N LEU A 562 -8.53 -21.44 1.90
CA LEU A 562 -8.98 -22.69 2.52
C LEU A 562 -7.86 -23.74 2.56
N LYS A 563 -7.15 -23.95 1.44
CA LYS A 563 -6.01 -24.87 1.37
C LYS A 563 -4.93 -24.50 2.38
N SER A 564 -4.62 -23.23 2.56
CA SER A 564 -3.62 -22.79 3.52
C SER A 564 -4.01 -23.05 4.96
N ARG A 565 -5.32 -23.06 5.28
CA ARG A 565 -5.82 -23.38 6.62
C ARG A 565 -5.68 -24.86 6.96
N LEU A 566 -5.72 -25.72 5.96
CA LEU A 566 -5.55 -27.17 6.14
C LEU A 566 -4.12 -27.57 6.53
N LEU A 567 -3.12 -26.73 6.28
CA LEU A 567 -1.72 -26.96 6.65
C LEU A 567 -1.52 -27.23 8.16
N GLY A 568 -2.36 -26.63 9.01
CA GLY A 568 -2.29 -26.85 10.46
C GLY A 568 -2.92 -28.16 10.95
N ILE A 569 -3.53 -28.94 10.06
CA ILE A 569 -4.23 -30.20 10.38
C ILE A 569 -3.43 -31.35 9.76
N PRO A 570 -2.79 -32.24 10.54
CA PRO A 570 -1.79 -33.21 10.04
C PRO A 570 -2.23 -33.99 8.79
N CYS A 571 -3.35 -34.69 8.84
CA CYS A 571 -3.81 -35.51 7.71
C CYS A 571 -4.24 -34.70 6.48
N LEU A 572 -4.82 -33.49 6.70
CA LEU A 572 -5.30 -32.62 5.62
C LEU A 572 -4.18 -31.78 5.01
N GLY A 573 -3.15 -31.45 5.81
CA GLY A 573 -1.96 -30.75 5.33
C GLY A 573 -1.24 -31.52 4.22
N GLU A 574 -1.05 -32.82 4.39
CA GLU A 574 -0.45 -33.69 3.35
C GLU A 574 -1.31 -33.74 2.09
N ALA A 575 -2.63 -33.68 2.17
CA ALA A 575 -3.53 -33.74 1.04
C ALA A 575 -3.47 -32.49 0.14
N VAL A 576 -3.01 -31.34 0.67
CA VAL A 576 -2.90 -30.10 -0.11
C VAL A 576 -1.52 -29.89 -0.76
N ILE A 577 -0.54 -30.78 -0.50
CA ILE A 577 0.77 -30.73 -1.15
C ILE A 577 0.58 -30.98 -2.68
N PRO A 578 1.08 -30.10 -3.54
CA PRO A 578 0.99 -30.30 -4.99
C PRO A 578 1.69 -31.58 -5.43
N ARG A 579 0.98 -32.46 -6.14
CA ARG A 579 1.53 -33.75 -6.60
C ARG A 579 2.21 -33.67 -7.97
N ARG A 580 1.81 -32.69 -8.80
CA ARG A 580 2.36 -32.49 -10.15
C ARG A 580 3.35 -31.34 -10.11
N VAL A 581 4.57 -31.62 -9.68
CA VAL A 581 5.69 -30.67 -9.68
C VAL A 581 6.65 -31.11 -10.79
N PRO A 582 7.16 -30.18 -11.64
CA PRO A 582 8.13 -30.55 -12.67
C PRO A 582 9.41 -31.11 -12.03
N GLU A 583 10.12 -31.96 -12.72
CA GLU A 583 11.40 -32.52 -12.24
C GLU A 583 12.48 -31.46 -12.13
N THR A 584 12.50 -30.49 -13.06
CA THR A 584 13.40 -29.34 -13.07
C THR A 584 12.87 -28.26 -12.13
N ALA A 585 13.64 -27.91 -11.11
CA ALA A 585 13.31 -26.88 -10.13
C ALA A 585 13.56 -25.47 -10.65
N ALA A 586 14.55 -25.29 -11.51
CA ALA A 586 14.88 -24.02 -12.15
C ALA A 586 15.75 -24.22 -13.38
N ILE A 587 15.68 -23.28 -14.31
CA ILE A 587 16.66 -23.12 -15.39
C ILE A 587 17.41 -21.82 -15.15
N LEU A 588 18.74 -21.92 -15.06
CA LEU A 588 19.66 -20.79 -14.97
C LEU A 588 20.48 -20.66 -16.25
N PHE A 589 21.08 -19.48 -16.44
CA PHE A 589 21.97 -19.25 -17.57
C PHE A 589 23.42 -19.09 -17.11
N THR A 590 24.35 -19.66 -17.90
CA THR A 590 25.77 -19.44 -17.64
C THR A 590 26.16 -18.01 -18.01
N SER A 591 27.12 -17.44 -17.28
CA SER A 591 27.71 -16.12 -17.57
C SER A 591 28.81 -16.20 -18.63
N GLY A 592 28.55 -16.84 -19.77
CA GLY A 592 29.58 -17.06 -20.80
C GLY A 592 30.27 -15.76 -21.23
N SER A 593 31.57 -15.63 -20.94
CA SER A 593 32.37 -14.49 -21.35
C SER A 593 32.71 -14.46 -22.85
N GLU A 594 32.60 -15.60 -23.53
CA GLU A 594 33.02 -15.76 -24.94
C GLU A 594 31.96 -16.37 -25.85
N ALA A 595 30.81 -16.79 -25.32
CA ALA A 595 29.72 -17.41 -26.07
C ALA A 595 28.35 -17.04 -25.52
N LEU A 596 27.29 -17.24 -26.33
CA LEU A 596 25.92 -17.05 -25.89
C LEU A 596 25.60 -17.87 -24.63
N PRO A 597 24.80 -17.33 -23.70
CA PRO A 597 24.44 -18.01 -22.45
C PRO A 597 23.80 -19.37 -22.68
N LYS A 598 24.27 -20.41 -22.00
CA LYS A 598 23.67 -21.74 -22.04
C LYS A 598 22.62 -21.90 -20.96
N ALA A 599 21.46 -22.46 -21.32
CA ALA A 599 20.41 -22.79 -20.37
C ALA A 599 20.76 -24.09 -19.62
N VAL A 600 20.86 -24.01 -18.29
CA VAL A 600 21.23 -25.13 -17.41
C VAL A 600 20.03 -25.50 -16.55
N PRO A 601 19.39 -26.66 -16.78
CA PRO A 601 18.32 -27.15 -15.92
C PRO A 601 18.90 -27.72 -14.62
N LEU A 602 18.35 -27.29 -13.48
CA LEU A 602 18.66 -27.81 -12.15
C LEU A 602 17.46 -28.58 -11.63
N THR A 603 17.67 -29.84 -11.28
CA THR A 603 16.60 -30.65 -10.67
C THR A 603 16.41 -30.29 -9.21
N HIS A 604 15.26 -30.63 -8.64
CA HIS A 604 15.03 -30.49 -7.19
C HIS A 604 16.09 -31.23 -6.38
N MET A 605 16.52 -32.40 -6.84
CA MET A 605 17.53 -33.20 -6.14
C MET A 605 18.91 -32.56 -6.15
N ASN A 606 19.31 -31.91 -7.26
CA ASN A 606 20.56 -31.15 -7.30
C ASN A 606 20.62 -30.09 -6.19
N ILE A 607 19.53 -29.34 -6.04
CA ILE A 607 19.44 -28.25 -5.04
C ILE A 607 19.29 -28.81 -3.62
N LEU A 608 18.44 -29.83 -3.42
CA LEU A 608 18.24 -30.43 -2.10
C LEU A 608 19.48 -31.15 -1.57
N ALA A 609 20.24 -31.83 -2.44
CA ALA A 609 21.51 -32.45 -2.05
C ALA A 609 22.48 -31.38 -1.50
N ASN A 610 22.62 -30.27 -2.22
CA ASN A 610 23.46 -29.16 -1.76
C ASN A 610 22.95 -28.56 -0.44
N CYS A 611 21.63 -28.39 -0.26
CA CYS A 611 21.06 -27.93 1.02
C CYS A 611 21.36 -28.92 2.16
N ARG A 612 21.28 -30.25 1.91
CA ARG A 612 21.60 -31.30 2.91
C ARG A 612 23.07 -31.33 3.27
N ASP A 613 23.95 -31.16 2.29
CA ASP A 613 25.41 -31.07 2.52
C ASP A 613 25.76 -29.87 3.39
N ILE A 614 25.12 -28.71 3.12
CA ILE A 614 25.24 -27.54 3.99
C ILE A 614 24.75 -27.84 5.41
N ALA A 615 23.63 -28.56 5.55
CA ALA A 615 23.09 -28.97 6.86
C ALA A 615 24.03 -29.89 7.63
N ALA A 616 24.77 -30.76 6.93
CA ALA A 616 25.72 -31.69 7.56
C ALA A 616 26.96 -30.98 8.13
N VAL A 617 27.36 -29.85 7.51
CA VAL A 617 28.55 -29.08 7.90
C VAL A 617 28.23 -27.98 8.89
N LEU A 618 27.06 -27.33 8.73
CA LEU A 618 26.70 -26.14 9.50
C LEU A 618 25.63 -26.44 10.54
N LYS A 619 25.88 -26.01 11.77
CA LYS A 619 24.86 -26.03 12.83
C LYS A 619 23.93 -24.84 12.65
N ILE A 620 22.87 -25.03 11.83
CA ILE A 620 21.81 -24.05 11.66
C ILE A 620 20.71 -24.33 12.69
N THR A 621 20.26 -23.30 13.39
CA THR A 621 19.34 -23.43 14.52
C THR A 621 18.02 -22.69 14.27
N SER A 622 17.04 -22.93 15.13
CA SER A 622 15.77 -22.21 15.10
C SER A 622 15.88 -20.72 15.40
N HIS A 623 17.03 -20.26 15.93
CA HIS A 623 17.32 -18.84 16.17
C HIS A 623 17.96 -18.15 14.98
N ASP A 624 18.28 -18.90 13.93
CA ASP A 624 18.89 -18.30 12.75
C ASP A 624 17.86 -17.69 11.82
N SER A 625 18.30 -16.61 11.17
CA SER A 625 17.58 -15.94 10.09
C SER A 625 18.58 -15.41 9.06
N MET A 626 18.13 -15.19 7.85
CA MET A 626 18.98 -14.96 6.69
C MET A 626 18.83 -13.56 6.14
N LEU A 627 19.96 -12.88 5.84
CA LEU A 627 20.00 -11.71 5.01
C LEU A 627 20.14 -12.14 3.55
N SER A 628 19.10 -11.88 2.74
CA SER A 628 18.97 -12.36 1.36
C SER A 628 18.99 -11.18 0.39
N MET A 629 20.13 -10.97 -0.29
CA MET A 629 20.36 -9.84 -1.19
C MET A 629 20.78 -10.26 -2.60
N LEU A 630 21.10 -11.55 -2.82
CA LEU A 630 21.61 -11.99 -4.12
C LEU A 630 20.49 -12.20 -5.13
N PRO A 631 20.69 -11.77 -6.39
CA PRO A 631 19.73 -11.99 -7.45
C PRO A 631 19.43 -13.48 -7.69
N PRO A 632 18.16 -13.88 -7.81
CA PRO A 632 17.76 -15.28 -7.92
C PRO A 632 18.11 -15.94 -9.26
N PHE A 633 18.56 -15.18 -10.24
CA PHE A 633 19.06 -15.70 -11.53
C PHE A 633 20.52 -16.16 -11.47
N HIS A 634 21.21 -15.97 -10.35
CA HIS A 634 22.51 -16.61 -10.07
C HIS A 634 22.32 -17.84 -9.20
N SER A 635 23.16 -18.88 -9.42
CA SER A 635 23.07 -20.15 -8.69
C SER A 635 23.17 -19.97 -7.17
N LEU A 636 24.12 -19.10 -6.71
CA LEU A 636 24.28 -18.79 -5.30
C LEU A 636 23.04 -18.06 -4.74
N GLY A 637 22.43 -17.15 -5.51
CA GLY A 637 21.21 -16.46 -5.13
C GLY A 637 19.99 -17.40 -5.06
N LEU A 638 19.83 -18.27 -6.03
CA LEU A 638 18.74 -19.26 -6.03
C LEU A 638 18.88 -20.24 -4.87
N THR A 639 20.05 -20.85 -4.73
CA THR A 639 20.30 -21.89 -3.70
C THR A 639 20.36 -21.25 -2.31
N GLY A 640 21.19 -20.22 -2.12
CA GLY A 640 21.43 -19.61 -0.84
C GLY A 640 20.25 -18.80 -0.31
N ASN A 641 19.62 -17.97 -1.15
CA ASN A 641 18.62 -17.02 -0.71
C ASN A 641 17.16 -17.48 -0.89
N ILE A 642 16.91 -18.52 -1.70
CA ILE A 642 15.55 -19.07 -1.89
C ILE A 642 15.45 -20.49 -1.34
N ALA A 643 16.22 -21.43 -1.93
CA ALA A 643 16.05 -22.83 -1.64
C ALA A 643 16.46 -23.21 -0.21
N LEU A 644 17.57 -22.70 0.26
CA LEU A 644 18.10 -22.98 1.60
C LEU A 644 17.13 -22.49 2.71
N PRO A 645 16.68 -21.24 2.73
CA PRO A 645 15.69 -20.79 3.70
C PRO A 645 14.41 -21.63 3.70
N LEU A 646 13.90 -21.95 2.52
CA LEU A 646 12.69 -22.79 2.39
C LEU A 646 12.91 -24.21 2.91
N ALA A 647 14.05 -24.83 2.59
CA ALA A 647 14.37 -26.18 2.97
C ALA A 647 14.57 -26.32 4.48
N PHE A 648 15.21 -25.35 5.13
CA PHE A 648 15.40 -25.34 6.60
C PHE A 648 14.23 -24.77 7.40
N GLY A 649 13.30 -24.05 6.74
CA GLY A 649 12.30 -23.26 7.45
C GLY A 649 12.90 -22.06 8.15
N LEU A 650 13.92 -21.42 7.55
CA LEU A 650 14.59 -20.24 8.08
C LEU A 650 13.84 -18.96 7.69
N PRO A 651 13.61 -18.04 8.64
CA PRO A 651 13.23 -16.68 8.28
C PRO A 651 14.29 -16.03 7.39
N ALA A 652 13.85 -15.34 6.34
CA ALA A 652 14.73 -14.61 5.44
C ALA A 652 14.20 -13.18 5.20
N VAL A 653 15.08 -12.19 5.38
CA VAL A 653 14.81 -10.80 5.06
C VAL A 653 15.48 -10.44 3.74
N TYR A 654 14.69 -9.91 2.81
CA TYR A 654 15.10 -9.65 1.44
C TYR A 654 15.39 -8.18 1.19
N TYR A 655 16.43 -7.93 0.41
CA TYR A 655 16.74 -6.61 -0.12
C TYR A 655 17.15 -6.69 -1.59
N ALA A 656 16.52 -5.86 -2.43
CA ALA A 656 16.60 -5.98 -3.88
C ALA A 656 17.94 -5.52 -4.48
N ASN A 657 18.64 -4.57 -3.84
CA ASN A 657 19.87 -3.98 -4.37
C ASN A 657 21.09 -4.27 -3.48
N PRO A 658 21.92 -5.25 -3.84
CA PRO A 658 23.08 -5.64 -3.03
C PRO A 658 24.20 -4.58 -2.99
N THR A 659 24.17 -3.56 -3.86
CA THR A 659 25.21 -2.51 -3.89
C THR A 659 24.97 -1.39 -2.87
N GLU A 660 23.76 -1.32 -2.27
CA GLU A 660 23.41 -0.30 -1.28
C GLU A 660 23.85 -0.71 0.13
N GLY A 661 25.16 -0.72 0.39
CA GLY A 661 25.74 -1.20 1.64
C GLY A 661 25.19 -0.53 2.91
N ALA A 662 24.90 0.77 2.88
CA ALA A 662 24.33 1.49 4.02
C ALA A 662 22.91 0.99 4.37
N ARG A 663 22.07 0.72 3.36
CA ARG A 663 20.74 0.17 3.55
C ARG A 663 20.76 -1.28 4.04
N LEU A 664 21.70 -2.07 3.53
CA LEU A 664 21.93 -3.44 4.01
C LEU A 664 22.37 -3.46 5.48
N ALA A 665 23.27 -2.57 5.89
CA ALA A 665 23.69 -2.44 7.28
C ALA A 665 22.52 -2.02 8.20
N ALA A 666 21.71 -1.03 7.78
CA ALA A 666 20.51 -0.60 8.52
C ALA A 666 19.48 -1.72 8.64
N LEU A 667 19.26 -2.49 7.55
CA LEU A 667 18.37 -3.65 7.55
C LEU A 667 18.87 -4.74 8.51
N THR A 668 20.21 -5.00 8.53
CA THR A 668 20.83 -5.96 9.42
C THR A 668 20.67 -5.56 10.89
N ARG A 669 20.91 -4.29 11.24
CA ARG A 669 20.65 -3.77 12.59
C ARG A 669 19.20 -4.00 13.04
N ARG A 670 18.25 -3.79 12.13
CA ARG A 670 16.82 -3.81 12.45
C ARG A 670 16.25 -5.21 12.53
N TRP A 671 16.48 -6.04 11.52
CA TRP A 671 15.94 -7.41 11.42
C TRP A 671 16.80 -8.46 12.10
N LYS A 672 18.02 -8.09 12.48
CA LYS A 672 19.00 -8.94 13.17
C LYS A 672 19.17 -10.32 12.52
N PRO A 673 19.42 -10.40 11.19
CA PRO A 673 19.75 -11.67 10.57
C PRO A 673 21.06 -12.20 11.15
N THR A 674 21.17 -13.53 11.22
CA THR A 674 22.36 -14.20 11.79
C THR A 674 23.26 -14.79 10.72
N ILE A 675 22.75 -14.98 9.50
CA ILE A 675 23.43 -15.59 8.38
C ILE A 675 23.39 -14.62 7.18
N SER A 676 24.52 -14.43 6.52
CA SER A 676 24.61 -13.70 5.24
C SER A 676 25.37 -14.54 4.23
N VAL A 677 24.89 -14.55 2.98
CA VAL A 677 25.56 -15.20 1.82
C VAL A 677 25.73 -14.15 0.75
N ALA A 678 26.99 -13.80 0.44
CA ALA A 678 27.27 -12.78 -0.59
C ALA A 678 28.70 -12.87 -1.14
N PRO A 679 28.96 -12.32 -2.34
CA PRO A 679 30.31 -12.04 -2.82
C PRO A 679 31.05 -11.04 -1.91
N PRO A 680 32.40 -11.10 -1.86
CA PRO A 680 33.21 -10.16 -1.09
C PRO A 680 32.91 -8.71 -1.42
N THR A 681 32.68 -8.39 -2.68
CA THR A 681 32.38 -7.03 -3.16
C THR A 681 31.15 -6.41 -2.48
N PHE A 682 30.07 -7.16 -2.29
CA PHE A 682 28.85 -6.65 -1.61
C PHE A 682 29.04 -6.58 -0.11
N LEU A 683 29.75 -7.56 0.48
CA LEU A 683 30.10 -7.53 1.90
C LEU A 683 31.01 -6.35 2.24
N ASP A 684 32.00 -6.05 1.41
CA ASP A 684 32.88 -4.90 1.60
C ASP A 684 32.10 -3.57 1.55
N GLY A 685 31.21 -3.44 0.57
CA GLY A 685 30.30 -2.29 0.49
C GLY A 685 29.44 -2.10 1.74
N MET A 686 28.95 -3.19 2.33
CA MET A 686 28.17 -3.16 3.57
C MET A 686 29.07 -2.85 4.78
N LEU A 687 30.24 -3.49 4.90
CA LEU A 687 31.19 -3.31 6.00
C LEU A 687 31.71 -1.87 6.11
N ARG A 688 32.03 -1.24 4.97
CA ARG A 688 32.48 0.16 4.91
C ARG A 688 31.42 1.18 5.33
N LYS A 689 30.14 0.84 5.19
CA LYS A 689 29.01 1.73 5.49
C LYS A 689 28.31 1.40 6.81
N ALA A 690 28.62 0.24 7.40
CA ALA A 690 28.06 -0.21 8.66
C ALA A 690 28.65 0.60 9.83
N ARG A 691 27.79 1.01 10.75
CA ARG A 691 28.18 1.61 12.03
C ARG A 691 28.61 0.53 13.02
N PRO A 692 29.32 0.89 14.08
CA PRO A 692 29.58 -0.04 15.18
C PRO A 692 28.26 -0.66 15.69
N GLY A 693 28.21 -1.99 15.80
CA GLY A 693 27.03 -2.73 16.24
C GLY A 693 25.97 -3.05 15.17
N ASP A 694 26.00 -2.44 13.97
CA ASP A 694 24.98 -2.72 12.93
C ASP A 694 24.97 -4.18 12.48
N LEU A 695 26.11 -4.84 12.48
CA LEU A 695 26.30 -6.22 12.04
C LEU A 695 26.46 -7.21 13.19
N ALA A 696 26.23 -6.79 14.42
CA ALA A 696 26.44 -7.60 15.63
C ALA A 696 25.61 -8.89 15.69
N SER A 697 24.52 -8.98 14.95
CA SER A 697 23.69 -10.19 14.87
C SER A 697 24.26 -11.29 13.96
N LEU A 698 25.16 -10.93 13.03
CA LEU A 698 25.72 -11.88 12.07
C LEU A 698 26.71 -12.81 12.77
N ARG A 699 26.41 -14.11 12.78
CA ARG A 699 27.29 -15.16 13.30
C ARG A 699 27.96 -16.00 12.21
N LEU A 700 27.34 -16.05 11.01
CA LEU A 700 27.84 -16.79 9.86
C LEU A 700 27.83 -15.90 8.61
N GLY A 701 28.99 -15.72 8.02
CA GLY A 701 29.16 -15.04 6.73
C GLY A 701 29.69 -16.03 5.68
N PHE A 702 28.86 -16.33 4.68
CA PHE A 702 29.34 -17.13 3.55
C PHE A 702 29.81 -16.21 2.44
N VAL A 703 31.08 -16.35 2.11
CA VAL A 703 31.72 -15.60 1.04
C VAL A 703 31.93 -16.53 -0.14
N GLY A 704 31.40 -16.18 -1.29
CA GLY A 704 31.48 -17.02 -2.49
C GLY A 704 31.42 -16.21 -3.78
N ALA A 705 31.50 -16.93 -4.91
CA ALA A 705 31.51 -16.40 -6.28
C ALA A 705 32.79 -15.67 -6.69
N GLU A 706 33.56 -15.10 -5.75
CA GLU A 706 34.81 -14.38 -5.99
C GLU A 706 35.83 -14.75 -4.93
N LYS A 707 37.13 -14.50 -5.21
CA LYS A 707 38.19 -14.66 -4.23
C LYS A 707 38.04 -13.58 -3.14
N CYS A 708 37.94 -14.00 -1.88
CA CYS A 708 37.82 -13.07 -0.76
C CYS A 708 39.18 -12.36 -0.51
N PRO A 709 39.23 -11.02 -0.57
CA PRO A 709 40.42 -10.28 -0.13
C PRO A 709 40.66 -10.44 1.37
N ASP A 710 41.90 -10.51 1.80
CA ASP A 710 42.28 -10.66 3.22
C ASP A 710 41.72 -9.53 4.08
N SER A 711 41.66 -8.32 3.56
CA SER A 711 41.07 -7.16 4.24
C SER A 711 39.57 -7.33 4.54
N VAL A 712 38.79 -7.88 3.60
CA VAL A 712 37.35 -8.16 3.77
C VAL A 712 37.17 -9.30 4.76
N TYR A 713 37.98 -10.35 4.64
CA TYR A 713 37.97 -11.48 5.56
C TYR A 713 38.27 -11.04 7.00
N ALA A 714 39.34 -10.24 7.21
CA ALA A 714 39.70 -9.72 8.52
C ALA A 714 38.63 -8.80 9.11
N ALA A 715 38.05 -7.91 8.29
CA ALA A 715 37.00 -7.01 8.72
C ALA A 715 35.70 -7.77 9.11
N LEU A 716 35.35 -8.81 8.35
CA LEU A 716 34.17 -9.64 8.66
C LEU A 716 34.38 -10.43 9.95
N LEU A 717 35.55 -11.03 10.14
CA LEU A 717 35.92 -11.73 11.39
C LEU A 717 35.92 -10.81 12.60
N TRP A 718 36.44 -9.59 12.45
CA TRP A 718 36.49 -8.61 13.53
C TRP A 718 35.05 -8.22 13.94
N ARG A 719 34.19 -7.91 12.98
CA ARG A 719 32.78 -7.54 13.23
C ARG A 719 31.95 -8.67 13.86
N ILE A 720 32.20 -9.91 13.45
CA ILE A 720 31.54 -11.09 14.06
C ILE A 720 32.09 -11.33 15.49
N LYS A 721 33.36 -11.10 15.72
CA LYS A 721 33.98 -11.27 17.06
C LYS A 721 33.60 -10.18 18.06
N GLU A 722 33.30 -8.95 17.60
CA GLU A 722 32.74 -7.90 18.48
C GLU A 722 31.38 -8.28 19.08
N SER A 723 30.75 -9.31 18.54
CA SER A 723 29.40 -9.78 18.95
C SER A 723 29.44 -10.86 20.03
N TYR A 724 30.62 -11.37 20.37
CA TYR A 724 30.89 -12.35 21.42
C TYR A 724 31.70 -11.75 22.58
#